data_2a8be2ad0ed9e6fa8f0f786732251b80
#
_entry.id   2a8be2ad0ed9e6fa8f0f786732251b80
#
_cell.length_a   1.000
_cell.length_b   1.000
_cell.length_c   1.000
_cell.angle_alpha   90.00
_cell.angle_beta   90.00
_cell.angle_gamma   90.00
#
_symmetry.space_group_name_H-M   'P 1'
#
loop_
_entity.id
_entity.type
_entity.pdbx_description
1 polymer ?
#
loop_
_entity_poly.entity_id
_entity_poly.type
_entity_poly.pdbx_seq_one_letter_code
_entity_poly.pdbx_strand_id
1 'polypeptide(L)'
;MIPELGNFALTLAGVLALGAAGVGLVAPRDEVMQRAAMSMVLGQWAFSFLAFAALTYAFVLDDFSVAYVANHSNSLLPWVYKVSAVWGGHEGSFLLWILIMGTWMLAFCLRSGQYPQHFTTRTIGVLSLLNLGFICFALFTSNPFLRLIPLTPADGADLNPLLQDFGLIVHPPLLYAGYVGLAIPFALAVAALLEGRVDATWARWTRTWTNMAWAFLTCGITLGSWWAYYELGWGGWWFWDPVENASFMPWLAATALVHSLSVTENRGTFKSWTLLLAITAFSFSLLGAFIVRSGVLTSVHSFAVDPERGMYILIFLALVVGGSLTLYALRATQTQVKVSYGVLSREFFMLINNVIMVVSLAVVLWGTLAPIGYEAISGGRISIGTPFFNAFFVPLGLLLLCALAFLPVLNWKRTKTEVLSSVYQAMAIAGVLGVLVWFALDPATIVVATAVALAVWVVITHIRQLVFRALRGSLPAAFIGMTLAHLGFAMGTVGIAVTATQSVESDVRMTPQSQVTLAGQQVTFTGVTNVQGPNYEAQQGIFILTDRDGRNAFELRPEKRRYLAGGNVITEAGIKPGFFADTYISLGEPLDGGAWAVRLHYKPLVRWVWIGALLMAVGGVIAVFDKRYARQRRRVAAAQGSAATA
;
A
#
# COMPACT_ATOMS: atom_id res chain seq x y z
N MET A 1 35.60 4.18 8.39
CA MET A 1 35.73 4.72 7.01
C MET A 1 34.45 4.49 6.17
N ILE A 2 33.86 3.30 6.12
CA ILE A 2 32.65 3.06 5.28
C ILE A 2 31.43 3.89 5.72
N PRO A 3 31.09 3.99 7.01
CA PRO A 3 29.97 4.85 7.45
C PRO A 3 30.18 6.33 7.13
N GLU A 4 31.40 6.83 7.24
CA GLU A 4 31.78 8.20 6.88
C GLU A 4 31.61 8.45 5.38
N LEU A 5 31.98 7.47 4.52
CA LEU A 5 31.72 7.53 3.08
C LEU A 5 30.21 7.53 2.79
N GLY A 6 29.43 6.73 3.52
CA GLY A 6 27.97 6.73 3.42
C GLY A 6 27.36 8.09 3.75
N ASN A 7 27.77 8.69 4.85
CA ASN A 7 27.33 10.03 5.27
C ASN A 7 27.73 11.11 4.27
N PHE A 8 28.98 11.05 3.75
CA PHE A 8 29.47 11.95 2.71
C PHE A 8 28.67 11.80 1.40
N ALA A 9 28.40 10.56 0.98
CA ALA A 9 27.58 10.30 -0.21
C ALA A 9 26.17 10.89 -0.05
N LEU A 10 25.53 10.69 1.12
CA LEU A 10 24.21 11.26 1.38
C LEU A 10 24.22 12.80 1.35
N THR A 11 25.29 13.43 1.86
CA THR A 11 25.48 14.88 1.78
C THR A 11 25.60 15.36 0.32
N LEU A 12 26.39 14.65 -0.51
CA LEU A 12 26.51 14.98 -1.93
C LEU A 12 25.17 14.81 -2.67
N ALA A 13 24.40 13.76 -2.34
CA ALA A 13 23.05 13.59 -2.87
C ALA A 13 22.16 14.82 -2.54
N GLY A 14 22.27 15.37 -1.31
CA GLY A 14 21.56 16.57 -0.89
C GLY A 14 21.98 17.82 -1.66
N VAL A 15 23.27 18.03 -1.89
CA VAL A 15 23.79 19.15 -2.68
C VAL A 15 23.27 19.09 -4.13
N LEU A 16 23.28 17.89 -4.75
CA LEU A 16 22.76 17.70 -6.10
C LEU A 16 21.23 17.87 -6.15
N ALA A 17 20.52 17.45 -5.11
CA ALA A 17 19.07 17.67 -4.99
C ALA A 17 18.75 19.18 -4.92
N LEU A 18 19.52 19.96 -4.13
CA LEU A 18 19.37 21.40 -4.04
C LEU A 18 19.64 22.08 -5.40
N GLY A 19 20.70 21.68 -6.09
CA GLY A 19 21.01 22.16 -7.44
C GLY A 19 19.90 21.88 -8.46
N ALA A 20 19.42 20.64 -8.51
CA ALA A 20 18.33 20.23 -9.42
C ALA A 20 17.00 20.94 -9.09
N ALA A 21 16.70 21.16 -7.80
CA ALA A 21 15.54 21.94 -7.35
C ALA A 21 15.64 23.39 -7.82
N GLY A 22 16.79 24.04 -7.61
CA GLY A 22 17.05 25.41 -8.04
C GLY A 22 16.88 25.58 -9.54
N VAL A 23 17.54 24.74 -10.34
CA VAL A 23 17.41 24.76 -11.82
C VAL A 23 15.96 24.58 -12.25
N GLY A 24 15.27 23.58 -11.71
CA GLY A 24 13.89 23.28 -12.12
C GLY A 24 12.87 24.37 -11.80
N LEU A 25 13.10 25.11 -10.71
CA LEU A 25 12.18 26.16 -10.28
C LEU A 25 12.50 27.53 -10.91
N VAL A 26 13.80 27.85 -11.11
CA VAL A 26 14.25 29.18 -11.56
C VAL A 26 14.48 29.26 -13.07
N ALA A 27 15.15 28.25 -13.66
CA ALA A 27 15.58 28.27 -15.06
C ALA A 27 15.14 27.02 -15.87
N PRO A 28 13.85 26.62 -15.84
CA PRO A 28 13.41 25.36 -16.48
C PRO A 28 13.45 25.39 -18.01
N ARG A 29 13.63 26.56 -18.62
CA ARG A 29 13.63 26.74 -20.10
C ARG A 29 15.03 26.83 -20.70
N ASP A 30 16.05 26.96 -19.89
CA ASP A 30 17.44 26.98 -20.36
C ASP A 30 17.91 25.56 -20.67
N GLU A 31 18.36 25.31 -21.91
CA GLU A 31 18.75 23.98 -22.38
C GLU A 31 19.98 23.41 -21.69
N VAL A 32 20.94 24.26 -21.29
CA VAL A 32 22.13 23.82 -20.57
C VAL A 32 21.73 23.39 -19.14
N MET A 33 20.89 24.21 -18.51
CA MET A 33 20.34 23.92 -17.18
C MET A 33 19.46 22.68 -17.16
N GLN A 34 18.67 22.43 -18.22
CA GLN A 34 17.87 21.19 -18.35
C GLN A 34 18.74 19.94 -18.36
N ARG A 35 19.84 19.94 -19.11
CA ARG A 35 20.81 18.83 -19.14
C ARG A 35 21.51 18.69 -17.79
N ALA A 36 21.89 19.80 -17.17
CA ALA A 36 22.47 19.79 -15.85
C ALA A 36 21.52 19.19 -14.79
N ALA A 37 20.24 19.57 -14.79
CA ALA A 37 19.24 19.00 -13.88
C ALA A 37 19.12 17.48 -14.01
N MET A 38 19.09 16.95 -15.24
CA MET A 38 19.04 15.51 -15.48
C MET A 38 20.31 14.79 -14.98
N SER A 39 21.48 15.38 -15.18
CA SER A 39 22.75 14.84 -14.66
C SER A 39 22.80 14.88 -13.13
N MET A 40 22.24 15.93 -12.50
CA MET A 40 22.13 16.04 -11.05
C MET A 40 21.21 14.96 -10.47
N VAL A 41 20.10 14.61 -11.14
CA VAL A 41 19.23 13.51 -10.71
C VAL A 41 19.96 12.17 -10.76
N LEU A 42 20.74 11.90 -11.81
CA LEU A 42 21.55 10.69 -11.90
C LEU A 42 22.59 10.62 -10.77
N GLY A 43 23.30 11.73 -10.52
CA GLY A 43 24.25 11.84 -9.43
C GLY A 43 23.59 11.67 -8.05
N GLN A 44 22.45 12.32 -7.83
CA GLN A 44 21.65 12.18 -6.61
C GLN A 44 21.27 10.72 -6.36
N TRP A 45 20.76 10.01 -7.38
CA TRP A 45 20.44 8.60 -7.28
C TRP A 45 21.69 7.75 -6.97
N ALA A 46 22.80 7.97 -7.67
CA ALA A 46 24.02 7.21 -7.49
C ALA A 46 24.60 7.38 -6.07
N PHE A 47 24.63 8.59 -5.55
CA PHE A 47 25.11 8.86 -4.20
C PHE A 47 24.14 8.34 -3.11
N SER A 48 22.83 8.41 -3.33
CA SER A 48 21.85 7.78 -2.44
C SER A 48 22.01 6.25 -2.41
N PHE A 49 22.28 5.64 -3.57
CA PHE A 49 22.58 4.21 -3.67
C PHE A 49 23.88 3.85 -2.94
N LEU A 50 24.93 4.63 -3.11
CA LEU A 50 26.19 4.43 -2.38
C LEU A 50 26.02 4.55 -0.86
N ALA A 51 25.24 5.53 -0.39
CA ALA A 51 24.92 5.66 1.03
C ALA A 51 24.16 4.42 1.54
N PHE A 52 23.15 3.96 0.80
CA PHE A 52 22.40 2.76 1.17
C PHE A 52 23.28 1.50 1.16
N ALA A 53 24.15 1.35 0.15
CA ALA A 53 25.09 0.24 0.06
C ALA A 53 26.12 0.26 1.21
N ALA A 54 26.59 1.44 1.61
CA ALA A 54 27.52 1.60 2.74
C ALA A 54 26.88 1.17 4.07
N LEU A 55 25.60 1.53 4.30
CA LEU A 55 24.87 1.09 5.49
C LEU A 55 24.62 -0.43 5.46
N THR A 56 24.21 -0.96 4.30
CA THR A 56 24.02 -2.42 4.13
C THR A 56 25.31 -3.18 4.41
N TYR A 57 26.44 -2.68 3.92
CA TYR A 57 27.75 -3.27 4.17
C TYR A 57 28.11 -3.25 5.67
N ALA A 58 27.79 -2.16 6.38
CA ALA A 58 28.02 -2.07 7.83
C ALA A 58 27.19 -3.13 8.59
N PHE A 59 25.95 -3.38 8.19
CA PHE A 59 25.11 -4.45 8.77
C PHE A 59 25.69 -5.85 8.50
N VAL A 60 26.10 -6.12 7.27
CA VAL A 60 26.64 -7.45 6.89
C VAL A 60 27.93 -7.78 7.61
N LEU A 61 28.75 -6.77 7.92
CA LEU A 61 30.03 -6.95 8.62
C LEU A 61 29.94 -6.76 10.15
N ASP A 62 28.74 -6.58 10.70
CA ASP A 62 28.52 -6.36 12.14
C ASP A 62 29.34 -5.15 12.68
N ASP A 63 29.38 -4.04 11.92
CA ASP A 63 30.06 -2.82 12.38
C ASP A 63 29.27 -2.12 13.50
N PHE A 64 29.34 -2.67 14.71
CA PHE A 64 28.64 -2.16 15.89
C PHE A 64 29.16 -0.80 16.36
N SER A 65 30.18 -0.26 15.74
CA SER A 65 30.56 1.14 15.96
C SER A 65 29.56 2.12 15.33
N VAL A 66 28.65 1.65 14.43
CA VAL A 66 27.51 2.40 13.93
C VAL A 66 26.32 2.17 14.87
N ALA A 67 25.80 3.25 15.46
CA ALA A 67 24.71 3.16 16.44
C ALA A 67 23.49 2.43 15.91
N TYR A 68 23.14 2.66 14.65
CA TYR A 68 21.98 2.02 14.02
C TYR A 68 22.18 0.51 13.86
N VAL A 69 23.38 0.05 13.48
CA VAL A 69 23.70 -1.38 13.38
C VAL A 69 23.69 -2.02 14.77
N ALA A 70 24.32 -1.39 15.76
CA ALA A 70 24.34 -1.89 17.12
C ALA A 70 22.96 -2.07 17.76
N ASN A 71 21.99 -1.23 17.38
CA ASN A 71 20.64 -1.26 17.92
C ASN A 71 19.68 -2.21 17.18
N HIS A 72 20.03 -2.70 15.97
CA HIS A 72 19.12 -3.44 15.10
C HIS A 72 19.72 -4.71 14.49
N SER A 73 20.88 -5.16 14.98
CA SER A 73 21.55 -6.37 14.53
C SER A 73 22.38 -6.99 15.65
N ASN A 74 22.79 -8.23 15.49
CA ASN A 74 23.78 -8.90 16.33
C ASN A 74 24.53 -9.98 15.53
N SER A 75 25.58 -10.56 16.13
CA SER A 75 26.44 -11.55 15.49
C SER A 75 25.69 -12.84 15.10
N LEU A 76 24.64 -13.23 15.85
CA LEU A 76 23.84 -14.46 15.62
C LEU A 76 22.76 -14.26 14.58
N LEU A 77 22.44 -12.99 14.17
CA LEU A 77 21.35 -12.71 13.24
C LEU A 77 21.65 -13.32 11.85
N PRO A 78 20.75 -14.11 11.26
CA PRO A 78 20.94 -14.65 9.92
C PRO A 78 21.19 -13.56 8.88
N TRP A 79 22.11 -13.78 7.96
CA TRP A 79 22.59 -12.76 7.01
C TRP A 79 21.47 -12.09 6.18
N VAL A 80 20.43 -12.85 5.82
CA VAL A 80 19.27 -12.30 5.09
C VAL A 80 18.54 -11.23 5.90
N TYR A 81 18.48 -11.41 7.23
CA TYR A 81 17.87 -10.45 8.13
C TYR A 81 18.83 -9.30 8.47
N LYS A 82 20.15 -9.47 8.42
CA LYS A 82 21.10 -8.34 8.47
C LYS A 82 20.87 -7.38 7.32
N VAL A 83 20.63 -7.90 6.11
CA VAL A 83 20.30 -7.06 4.93
C VAL A 83 18.96 -6.35 5.11
N SER A 84 17.91 -7.05 5.54
CA SER A 84 16.59 -6.43 5.71
C SER A 84 16.49 -5.53 6.94
N ALA A 85 17.32 -5.74 7.96
CA ALA A 85 17.44 -4.87 9.13
C ALA A 85 17.85 -3.43 8.76
N VAL A 86 18.50 -3.24 7.60
CA VAL A 86 18.81 -1.92 7.06
C VAL A 86 17.56 -1.02 7.02
N TRP A 87 16.40 -1.56 6.75
CA TRP A 87 15.13 -0.83 6.76
C TRP A 87 14.19 -1.23 7.90
N GLY A 88 14.66 -2.07 8.81
CA GLY A 88 13.89 -2.52 9.99
C GLY A 88 13.72 -1.46 11.08
N GLY A 89 14.46 -0.36 11.03
CA GLY A 89 14.40 0.73 11.99
C GLY A 89 14.15 2.08 11.33
N HIS A 90 14.15 3.13 12.14
CA HIS A 90 13.76 4.46 11.71
C HIS A 90 14.72 5.07 10.68
N GLU A 91 16.01 5.11 10.97
CA GLU A 91 17.03 5.80 10.19
C GLU A 91 17.21 5.18 8.80
N GLY A 92 17.38 3.88 8.75
CA GLY A 92 17.63 3.17 7.50
C GLY A 92 16.39 3.06 6.61
N SER A 93 15.19 3.03 7.19
CA SER A 93 13.95 3.05 6.41
C SER A 93 13.74 4.37 5.68
N PHE A 94 14.18 5.52 6.24
CA PHE A 94 14.20 6.78 5.51
C PHE A 94 15.30 6.84 4.45
N LEU A 95 16.44 6.19 4.68
CA LEU A 95 17.45 6.06 3.64
C LEU A 95 16.93 5.23 2.45
N LEU A 96 16.16 4.16 2.70
CA LEU A 96 15.44 3.42 1.66
C LEU A 96 14.41 4.31 0.95
N TRP A 97 13.66 5.14 1.68
CA TRP A 97 12.71 6.11 1.11
C TRP A 97 13.39 7.07 0.14
N ILE A 98 14.53 7.65 0.52
CA ILE A 98 15.36 8.55 -0.31
C ILE A 98 15.81 7.84 -1.58
N LEU A 99 16.28 6.59 -1.46
CA LEU A 99 16.73 5.80 -2.60
C LEU A 99 15.57 5.46 -3.56
N ILE A 100 14.41 5.09 -3.03
CA ILE A 100 13.20 4.81 -3.84
C ILE A 100 12.73 6.08 -4.54
N MET A 101 12.74 7.24 -3.85
CA MET A 101 12.42 8.53 -4.47
C MET A 101 13.38 8.84 -5.63
N GLY A 102 14.68 8.69 -5.43
CA GLY A 102 15.68 8.83 -6.48
C GLY A 102 15.46 7.86 -7.65
N THR A 103 15.03 6.62 -7.37
CA THR A 103 14.72 5.60 -8.39
C THR A 103 13.50 6.00 -9.22
N TRP A 104 12.44 6.52 -8.60
CA TRP A 104 11.28 7.06 -9.33
C TRP A 104 11.67 8.29 -10.18
N MET A 105 12.52 9.17 -9.65
CA MET A 105 13.03 10.32 -10.39
C MET A 105 13.86 9.90 -11.59
N LEU A 106 14.76 8.93 -11.43
CA LEU A 106 15.54 8.36 -12.52
C LEU A 106 14.65 7.71 -13.58
N ALA A 107 13.65 6.91 -13.18
CA ALA A 107 12.67 6.31 -14.08
C ALA A 107 11.88 7.39 -14.85
N PHE A 108 11.52 8.50 -14.19
CA PHE A 108 10.88 9.64 -14.82
C PHE A 108 11.80 10.30 -15.86
N CYS A 109 13.07 10.54 -15.54
CA CYS A 109 14.06 11.10 -16.47
C CYS A 109 14.26 10.20 -17.69
N LEU A 110 14.38 8.88 -17.53
CA LEU A 110 14.52 7.91 -18.62
C LEU A 110 13.30 7.90 -19.57
N ARG A 111 12.14 8.33 -19.09
CA ARG A 111 10.91 8.45 -19.88
C ARG A 111 10.59 9.88 -20.30
N SER A 112 11.46 10.84 -20.05
CA SER A 112 11.22 12.27 -20.25
C SER A 112 11.03 12.69 -21.71
N GLY A 113 11.53 11.94 -22.69
CA GLY A 113 11.37 12.24 -24.13
C GLY A 113 9.94 12.32 -24.65
N GLN A 114 8.93 11.99 -23.81
CA GLN A 114 7.51 12.15 -24.14
C GLN A 114 6.92 13.49 -23.64
N TYR A 115 7.67 14.27 -22.86
CA TYR A 115 7.23 15.54 -22.27
C TYR A 115 8.03 16.71 -22.86
N PRO A 116 7.48 17.94 -22.86
CA PRO A 116 8.27 19.13 -23.13
C PRO A 116 9.42 19.23 -22.11
N GLN A 117 10.62 19.58 -22.60
CA GLN A 117 11.81 19.58 -21.73
C GLN A 117 11.66 20.51 -20.53
N HIS A 118 11.13 21.72 -20.72
CA HIS A 118 10.90 22.67 -19.63
C HIS A 118 9.92 22.12 -18.56
N PHE A 119 8.88 21.37 -18.99
CA PHE A 119 7.94 20.72 -18.07
C PHE A 119 8.60 19.58 -17.30
N THR A 120 9.45 18.79 -17.98
CA THR A 120 10.27 17.76 -17.34
C THR A 120 11.18 18.36 -16.27
N THR A 121 11.91 19.43 -16.62
CA THR A 121 12.86 20.09 -15.71
C THR A 121 12.15 20.68 -14.50
N ARG A 122 10.97 21.26 -14.69
CA ARG A 122 10.14 21.76 -13.58
C ARG A 122 9.66 20.64 -12.68
N THR A 123 9.21 19.52 -13.24
CA THR A 123 8.80 18.33 -12.48
C THR A 123 9.98 17.75 -11.68
N ILE A 124 11.16 17.65 -12.29
CA ILE A 124 12.42 17.26 -11.62
C ILE A 124 12.72 18.20 -10.45
N GLY A 125 12.58 19.51 -10.65
CA GLY A 125 12.81 20.51 -9.60
C GLY A 125 11.92 20.29 -8.39
N VAL A 126 10.63 20.03 -8.60
CA VAL A 126 9.69 19.73 -7.50
C VAL A 126 10.07 18.43 -6.78
N LEU A 127 10.36 17.35 -7.53
CA LEU A 127 10.75 16.07 -6.96
C LEU A 127 12.07 16.18 -6.18
N SER A 128 13.04 16.91 -6.71
CA SER A 128 14.33 17.13 -6.03
C SER A 128 14.17 17.94 -4.75
N LEU A 129 13.25 18.92 -4.73
CA LEU A 129 12.94 19.68 -3.51
C LEU A 129 12.32 18.78 -2.44
N LEU A 130 11.40 17.88 -2.82
CA LEU A 130 10.83 16.90 -1.90
C LEU A 130 11.90 15.96 -1.36
N ASN A 131 12.76 15.41 -2.23
CA ASN A 131 13.81 14.49 -1.80
C ASN A 131 14.88 15.19 -0.94
N LEU A 132 15.18 16.46 -1.22
CA LEU A 132 16.04 17.28 -0.37
C LEU A 132 15.51 17.37 1.06
N GLY A 133 14.18 17.58 1.23
CA GLY A 133 13.55 17.57 2.56
C GLY A 133 13.80 16.27 3.32
N PHE A 134 13.68 15.10 2.66
CA PHE A 134 13.98 13.81 3.28
C PHE A 134 15.48 13.60 3.53
N ILE A 135 16.36 14.06 2.63
CA ILE A 135 17.81 13.98 2.83
C ILE A 135 18.22 14.85 4.02
N CYS A 136 17.68 16.07 4.14
CA CYS A 136 17.93 16.94 5.30
C CYS A 136 17.42 16.27 6.60
N PHE A 137 16.25 15.66 6.58
CA PHE A 137 15.75 14.88 7.72
C PHE A 137 16.73 13.77 8.12
N ALA A 138 17.19 12.97 7.15
CA ALA A 138 18.14 11.89 7.42
C ALA A 138 19.50 12.40 7.93
N LEU A 139 19.98 13.54 7.45
CA LEU A 139 21.28 14.08 7.86
C LEU A 139 21.24 14.75 9.25
N PHE A 140 20.17 15.48 9.56
CA PHE A 140 20.15 16.37 10.73
C PHE A 140 19.35 15.83 11.92
N THR A 141 18.34 14.98 11.68
CA THR A 141 17.48 14.45 12.76
C THR A 141 17.51 12.93 12.88
N SER A 142 17.88 12.20 11.83
CA SER A 142 17.77 10.73 11.81
C SER A 142 18.92 10.10 11.03
N ASN A 143 20.17 10.40 11.45
CA ASN A 143 21.36 10.01 10.72
C ASN A 143 21.69 8.51 10.92
N PRO A 144 21.64 7.68 9.87
CA PRO A 144 21.93 6.26 9.97
C PRO A 144 23.42 5.91 10.17
N PHE A 145 24.31 6.92 10.07
CA PHE A 145 25.76 6.74 10.16
C PHE A 145 26.37 7.27 11.46
N LEU A 146 25.54 7.55 12.49
CA LEU A 146 26.05 7.97 13.80
C LEU A 146 26.95 6.89 14.41
N ARG A 147 28.07 7.32 15.02
CA ARG A 147 29.12 6.45 15.56
C ARG A 147 29.08 6.37 17.08
N LEU A 148 29.31 5.17 17.60
CA LEU A 148 29.52 4.89 19.03
C LEU A 148 31.01 4.79 19.35
N ILE A 149 31.76 5.88 19.13
CA ILE A 149 33.19 5.94 19.42
C ILE A 149 33.38 6.89 20.60
N PRO A 150 34.19 6.50 21.63
CA PRO A 150 35.03 5.31 21.73
C PRO A 150 34.35 4.05 22.34
N LEU A 151 33.09 4.15 22.74
CA LEU A 151 32.36 3.09 23.47
C LEU A 151 31.58 2.17 22.52
N THR A 152 32.30 1.49 21.62
CA THR A 152 31.67 0.49 20.74
C THR A 152 31.29 -0.77 21.54
N PRO A 153 30.04 -1.25 21.49
CA PRO A 153 29.66 -2.49 22.14
C PRO A 153 30.33 -3.72 21.47
N ALA A 154 30.56 -4.78 22.27
CA ALA A 154 31.18 -6.00 21.77
C ALA A 154 30.27 -6.78 20.81
N ASP A 155 28.93 -6.69 21.00
CA ASP A 155 27.90 -7.21 20.13
C ASP A 155 26.73 -6.24 20.13
N GLY A 156 25.82 -6.37 19.15
CA GLY A 156 24.64 -5.52 19.05
C GLY A 156 23.44 -6.08 19.81
N ALA A 157 22.41 -5.24 19.97
CA ALA A 157 21.09 -5.65 20.36
C ALA A 157 20.46 -6.52 19.27
N ASP A 158 19.37 -7.21 19.54
CA ASP A 158 18.71 -7.99 18.49
C ASP A 158 17.86 -7.12 17.56
N LEU A 159 17.65 -7.57 16.33
CA LEU A 159 16.53 -7.12 15.54
C LEU A 159 15.24 -7.61 16.22
N ASN A 160 14.22 -6.74 16.32
CA ASN A 160 12.93 -7.16 16.85
C ASN A 160 12.50 -8.48 16.20
N PRO A 161 12.26 -9.55 16.97
CA PRO A 161 11.93 -10.87 16.43
C PRO A 161 10.78 -10.89 15.42
N LEU A 162 9.72 -10.09 15.60
CA LEU A 162 8.63 -9.92 14.63
C LEU A 162 9.12 -9.44 13.24
N LEU A 163 10.31 -8.85 13.19
CA LEU A 163 10.95 -8.40 11.96
C LEU A 163 11.89 -9.45 11.34
N GLN A 164 12.16 -10.56 12.03
CA GLN A 164 13.00 -11.65 11.50
C GLN A 164 12.19 -12.60 10.63
N ASP A 165 11.51 -12.04 9.63
CA ASP A 165 10.55 -12.73 8.77
C ASP A 165 10.66 -12.28 7.31
N PHE A 166 10.14 -13.11 6.40
CA PHE A 166 10.03 -12.79 4.97
C PHE A 166 9.21 -11.51 4.72
N GLY A 167 8.22 -11.23 5.57
CA GLY A 167 7.41 -10.03 5.51
C GLY A 167 8.25 -8.76 5.56
N LEU A 168 9.26 -8.68 6.45
CA LEU A 168 10.18 -7.55 6.51
C LEU A 168 10.99 -7.38 5.21
N ILE A 169 11.37 -8.47 4.56
CA ILE A 169 12.18 -8.41 3.33
C ILE A 169 11.40 -7.73 2.20
N VAL A 170 10.10 -8.03 2.05
CA VAL A 170 9.33 -7.69 0.84
C VAL A 170 8.32 -6.58 1.06
N HIS A 171 7.59 -6.58 2.19
CA HIS A 171 6.49 -5.63 2.41
C HIS A 171 6.93 -4.16 2.46
N PRO A 172 7.95 -3.73 3.27
CA PRO A 172 8.28 -2.32 3.36
C PRO A 172 8.82 -1.73 2.05
N PRO A 173 9.71 -2.42 1.27
CA PRO A 173 10.13 -1.90 -0.03
C PRO A 173 8.98 -1.70 -1.03
N LEU A 174 8.01 -2.63 -1.09
CA LEU A 174 6.84 -2.50 -1.97
C LEU A 174 5.89 -1.40 -1.51
N LEU A 175 5.65 -1.30 -0.21
CA LEU A 175 4.83 -0.24 0.39
C LEU A 175 5.45 1.14 0.08
N TYR A 176 6.74 1.31 0.32
CA TYR A 176 7.44 2.57 0.03
C TYR A 176 7.48 2.89 -1.46
N ALA A 177 7.64 1.89 -2.34
CA ALA A 177 7.52 2.12 -3.78
C ALA A 177 6.16 2.73 -4.14
N GLY A 178 5.08 2.31 -3.50
CA GLY A 178 3.76 2.90 -3.66
C GLY A 178 3.64 4.31 -3.07
N TYR A 179 3.99 4.47 -1.80
CA TYR A 179 3.93 5.75 -1.07
C TYR A 179 4.71 6.85 -1.78
N VAL A 180 5.99 6.58 -2.04
CA VAL A 180 6.92 7.51 -2.68
C VAL A 180 6.56 7.73 -4.14
N GLY A 181 6.06 6.70 -4.82
CA GLY A 181 5.62 6.79 -6.21
C GLY A 181 4.53 7.83 -6.44
N LEU A 182 3.69 8.11 -5.43
CA LEU A 182 2.68 9.17 -5.47
C LEU A 182 3.27 10.59 -5.52
N ALA A 183 4.57 10.77 -5.24
CA ALA A 183 5.26 12.03 -5.47
C ALA A 183 5.33 12.42 -6.95
N ILE A 184 5.36 11.45 -7.88
CA ILE A 184 5.37 11.74 -9.32
C ILE A 184 4.07 12.44 -9.77
N PRO A 185 2.86 11.89 -9.54
CA PRO A 185 1.62 12.59 -9.89
C PRO A 185 1.47 13.94 -9.15
N PHE A 186 1.93 14.03 -7.89
CA PHE A 186 1.99 15.30 -7.16
C PHE A 186 2.87 16.33 -7.87
N ALA A 187 4.10 15.97 -8.22
CA ALA A 187 5.04 16.88 -8.88
C ALA A 187 4.56 17.30 -10.28
N LEU A 188 3.93 16.37 -11.01
CA LEU A 188 3.29 16.68 -12.31
C LEU A 188 2.10 17.65 -12.13
N ALA A 189 1.35 17.55 -11.02
CA ALA A 189 0.26 18.49 -10.71
C ALA A 189 0.81 19.88 -10.36
N VAL A 190 1.84 19.95 -9.52
CA VAL A 190 2.51 21.22 -9.16
C VAL A 190 3.14 21.88 -10.39
N ALA A 191 3.84 21.12 -11.23
CA ALA A 191 4.42 21.61 -12.48
C ALA A 191 3.34 22.14 -13.44
N ALA A 192 2.21 21.44 -13.56
CA ALA A 192 1.09 21.89 -14.40
C ALA A 192 0.44 23.18 -13.87
N LEU A 193 0.33 23.34 -12.55
CA LEU A 193 -0.15 24.58 -11.93
C LEU A 193 0.81 25.76 -12.15
N LEU A 194 2.13 25.51 -12.03
CA LEU A 194 3.16 26.53 -12.29
C LEU A 194 3.16 27.00 -13.74
N GLU A 195 2.89 26.08 -14.68
CA GLU A 195 2.83 26.40 -16.12
C GLU A 195 1.45 26.87 -16.61
N GLY A 196 0.42 26.74 -15.76
CA GLY A 196 -0.94 27.10 -16.12
C GLY A 196 -1.58 26.18 -17.15
N ARG A 197 -1.12 24.93 -17.27
CA ARG A 197 -1.58 24.00 -18.30
C ARG A 197 -2.06 22.67 -17.72
N VAL A 198 -3.38 22.51 -17.63
CA VAL A 198 -4.04 21.27 -17.21
C VAL A 198 -4.96 20.79 -18.32
N ASP A 199 -4.49 19.82 -19.10
CA ASP A 199 -5.19 19.30 -20.28
C ASP A 199 -5.25 17.76 -20.30
N ALA A 200 -5.91 17.20 -21.31
CA ALA A 200 -6.01 15.75 -21.51
C ALA A 200 -4.63 15.08 -21.67
N THR A 201 -3.65 15.79 -22.19
CA THR A 201 -2.29 15.29 -22.38
C THR A 201 -1.57 15.14 -21.05
N TRP A 202 -1.68 16.14 -20.17
CA TRP A 202 -1.19 16.08 -18.81
C TRP A 202 -1.82 14.90 -18.02
N ALA A 203 -3.14 14.75 -18.11
CA ALA A 203 -3.84 13.65 -17.43
C ALA A 203 -3.34 12.26 -17.89
N ARG A 204 -3.06 12.11 -19.19
CA ARG A 204 -2.49 10.89 -19.77
C ARG A 204 -1.09 10.60 -19.24
N TRP A 205 -0.23 11.62 -19.15
CA TRP A 205 1.12 11.49 -18.61
C TRP A 205 1.08 11.05 -17.14
N THR A 206 0.25 11.70 -16.35
CA THR A 206 0.11 11.46 -14.91
C THR A 206 -0.45 10.07 -14.64
N ARG A 207 -1.40 9.58 -15.44
CA ARG A 207 -2.08 8.31 -15.23
C ARG A 207 -1.14 7.11 -15.18
N THR A 208 -0.14 7.05 -16.04
CA THR A 208 0.83 5.94 -16.08
C THR A 208 1.57 5.81 -14.75
N TRP A 209 2.04 6.91 -14.19
CA TRP A 209 2.76 6.95 -12.92
C TRP A 209 1.85 6.65 -11.74
N THR A 210 0.65 7.21 -11.76
CA THR A 210 -0.36 6.95 -10.72
C THR A 210 -0.74 5.47 -10.65
N ASN A 211 -1.02 4.84 -11.80
CA ASN A 211 -1.38 3.42 -11.82
C ASN A 211 -0.25 2.53 -11.29
N MET A 212 1.00 2.84 -11.62
CA MET A 212 2.15 2.07 -11.14
C MET A 212 2.34 2.25 -9.62
N ALA A 213 2.30 3.49 -9.12
CA ALA A 213 2.38 3.78 -7.69
C ALA A 213 1.23 3.13 -6.91
N TRP A 214 0.01 3.22 -7.44
CA TRP A 214 -1.17 2.57 -6.87
C TRP A 214 -1.04 1.05 -6.82
N ALA A 215 -0.50 0.42 -7.86
CA ALA A 215 -0.29 -1.03 -7.90
C ALA A 215 0.75 -1.47 -6.83
N PHE A 216 1.86 -0.75 -6.70
CA PHE A 216 2.85 -1.03 -5.64
C PHE A 216 2.25 -0.85 -4.25
N LEU A 217 1.46 0.22 -4.03
CA LEU A 217 0.81 0.48 -2.76
C LEU A 217 -0.22 -0.61 -2.43
N THR A 218 -0.99 -1.07 -3.42
CA THR A 218 -1.91 -2.20 -3.28
C THR A 218 -1.17 -3.47 -2.87
N CYS A 219 -0.06 -3.81 -3.55
CA CYS A 219 0.76 -4.96 -3.17
C CYS A 219 1.34 -4.81 -1.76
N GLY A 220 1.85 -3.62 -1.42
CA GLY A 220 2.42 -3.33 -0.11
C GLY A 220 1.41 -3.54 1.01
N ILE A 221 0.22 -2.93 0.92
CA ILE A 221 -0.86 -3.09 1.90
C ILE A 221 -1.28 -4.56 2.01
N THR A 222 -1.45 -5.25 0.88
CA THR A 222 -1.84 -6.65 0.83
C THR A 222 -0.85 -7.56 1.55
N LEU A 223 0.45 -7.35 1.30
CA LEU A 223 1.50 -8.15 1.95
C LEU A 223 1.63 -7.84 3.44
N GLY A 224 1.44 -6.59 3.86
CA GLY A 224 1.40 -6.24 5.27
C GLY A 224 0.24 -6.88 6.02
N SER A 225 -0.95 -6.87 5.41
CA SER A 225 -2.13 -7.57 5.93
C SER A 225 -1.91 -9.09 6.04
N TRP A 226 -1.28 -9.70 5.04
CA TRP A 226 -0.93 -11.11 5.07
C TRP A 226 0.13 -11.41 6.12
N TRP A 227 1.15 -10.56 6.26
CA TRP A 227 2.20 -10.68 7.28
C TRP A 227 1.61 -10.59 8.69
N ALA A 228 0.75 -9.62 8.98
CA ALA A 228 0.05 -9.53 10.26
C ALA A 228 -0.76 -10.79 10.59
N TYR A 229 -1.38 -11.42 9.59
CA TYR A 229 -2.18 -12.62 9.75
C TYR A 229 -1.38 -13.83 10.26
N TYR A 230 -0.21 -14.09 9.71
CA TYR A 230 0.56 -15.28 10.12
C TYR A 230 1.56 -15.02 11.24
N GLU A 231 2.06 -13.79 11.39
CA GLU A 231 3.14 -13.45 12.31
C GLU A 231 2.63 -13.09 13.72
N LEU A 232 1.53 -12.34 13.83
CA LEU A 232 1.11 -11.81 15.14
C LEU A 232 0.45 -12.85 16.06
N GLY A 233 0.19 -14.05 15.60
CA GLY A 233 -0.40 -15.12 16.42
C GLY A 233 -1.88 -14.93 16.78
N TRP A 234 -2.53 -13.85 16.31
CA TRP A 234 -3.92 -13.51 16.64
C TRP A 234 -4.93 -13.97 15.59
N GLY A 235 -4.46 -14.43 14.42
CA GLY A 235 -5.32 -14.87 13.30
C GLY A 235 -6.15 -13.75 12.66
N GLY A 236 -5.87 -12.49 12.98
CA GLY A 236 -6.47 -11.32 12.35
C GLY A 236 -5.61 -10.84 11.16
N TRP A 237 -6.24 -10.17 10.20
CA TRP A 237 -5.57 -9.69 8.99
C TRP A 237 -5.69 -8.18 8.78
N TRP A 238 -6.56 -7.48 9.54
CA TRP A 238 -6.75 -6.03 9.53
C TRP A 238 -7.41 -5.58 10.84
N PHE A 239 -6.79 -4.64 11.53
CA PHE A 239 -7.21 -4.21 12.88
C PHE A 239 -7.68 -2.77 12.93
N TRP A 240 -7.66 -2.06 11.81
CA TRP A 240 -7.86 -0.61 11.77
C TRP A 240 -6.85 0.15 12.65
N ASP A 241 -5.66 -0.42 12.80
CA ASP A 241 -4.55 0.20 13.50
C ASP A 241 -4.16 1.54 12.83
N PRO A 242 -3.74 2.58 13.57
CA PRO A 242 -3.33 3.86 12.99
C PRO A 242 -2.30 3.76 11.86
N VAL A 243 -1.38 2.80 11.92
CA VAL A 243 -0.37 2.60 10.86
C VAL A 243 -0.96 1.91 9.63
N GLU A 244 -1.87 0.95 9.81
CA GLU A 244 -2.66 0.38 8.71
C GLU A 244 -3.48 1.48 8.02
N ASN A 245 -4.19 2.29 8.80
CA ASN A 245 -4.98 3.42 8.33
C ASN A 245 -4.12 4.44 7.58
N ALA A 246 -2.91 4.73 8.07
CA ALA A 246 -1.95 5.61 7.42
C ALA A 246 -1.60 5.14 6.01
N SER A 247 -1.52 3.82 5.78
CA SER A 247 -1.28 3.25 4.45
C SER A 247 -2.52 3.28 3.56
N PHE A 248 -3.68 3.13 4.13
CA PHE A 248 -4.94 3.06 3.41
C PHE A 248 -5.44 4.42 2.91
N MET A 249 -5.17 5.51 3.65
CA MET A 249 -5.55 6.87 3.25
C MET A 249 -4.99 7.29 1.87
N PRO A 250 -3.67 7.23 1.59
CA PRO A 250 -3.16 7.56 0.27
C PRO A 250 -3.64 6.60 -0.82
N TRP A 251 -3.94 5.32 -0.50
CA TRP A 251 -4.52 4.36 -1.42
C TRP A 251 -5.94 4.77 -1.86
N LEU A 252 -6.79 5.21 -0.94
CA LEU A 252 -8.13 5.73 -1.25
C LEU A 252 -8.06 6.96 -2.16
N ALA A 253 -7.19 7.93 -1.83
CA ALA A 253 -6.97 9.12 -2.65
C ALA A 253 -6.43 8.77 -4.04
N ALA A 254 -5.48 7.85 -4.13
CA ALA A 254 -4.90 7.39 -5.39
C ALA A 254 -5.91 6.62 -6.25
N THR A 255 -6.81 5.82 -5.64
CA THR A 255 -7.91 5.14 -6.33
C THR A 255 -8.87 6.15 -6.97
N ALA A 256 -9.27 7.18 -6.23
CA ALA A 256 -10.06 8.29 -6.78
C ALA A 256 -9.31 9.03 -7.90
N LEU A 257 -8.00 9.25 -7.73
CA LEU A 257 -7.14 9.90 -8.73
C LEU A 257 -7.07 9.12 -10.04
N VAL A 258 -6.90 7.79 -10.00
CA VAL A 258 -6.89 6.91 -11.19
C VAL A 258 -8.16 7.09 -12.01
N HIS A 259 -9.32 7.12 -11.35
CA HIS A 259 -10.62 7.31 -12.01
C HIS A 259 -10.79 8.74 -12.53
N SER A 260 -10.40 9.75 -11.74
CA SER A 260 -10.47 11.16 -12.13
C SER A 260 -9.57 11.48 -13.32
N LEU A 261 -8.35 10.91 -13.37
CA LEU A 261 -7.44 11.02 -14.52
C LEU A 261 -8.05 10.46 -15.80
N SER A 262 -8.78 9.33 -15.70
CA SER A 262 -9.47 8.75 -16.87
C SER A 262 -10.56 9.68 -17.40
N VAL A 263 -11.31 10.36 -16.54
CA VAL A 263 -12.32 11.35 -16.95
C VAL A 263 -11.65 12.58 -17.57
N THR A 264 -10.61 13.11 -16.92
CA THR A 264 -9.88 14.30 -17.41
C THR A 264 -9.25 14.02 -18.78
N GLU A 265 -8.65 12.83 -18.98
CA GLU A 265 -8.06 12.44 -20.26
C GLU A 265 -9.10 12.34 -21.39
N ASN A 266 -10.23 11.67 -21.16
CA ASN A 266 -11.19 11.34 -22.20
C ASN A 266 -12.24 12.44 -22.43
N ARG A 267 -12.51 13.27 -21.42
CA ARG A 267 -13.60 14.25 -21.43
C ARG A 267 -13.15 15.69 -21.20
N GLY A 268 -11.93 15.92 -20.71
CA GLY A 268 -11.44 17.25 -20.34
C GLY A 268 -12.15 17.85 -19.13
N THR A 269 -12.98 17.05 -18.41
CA THR A 269 -13.67 17.46 -17.19
C THR A 269 -12.91 16.97 -15.95
N PHE A 270 -13.36 17.28 -14.73
CA PHE A 270 -12.75 16.89 -13.44
C PHE A 270 -11.35 17.47 -13.18
N LYS A 271 -10.89 18.48 -13.93
CA LYS A 271 -9.53 19.03 -13.81
C LYS A 271 -9.18 19.41 -12.36
N SER A 272 -10.06 20.14 -11.69
CA SER A 272 -9.88 20.56 -10.29
C SER A 272 -9.81 19.34 -9.35
N TRP A 273 -10.73 18.38 -9.51
CA TRP A 273 -10.71 17.12 -8.76
C TRP A 273 -9.40 16.37 -8.94
N THR A 274 -8.94 16.23 -10.18
CA THR A 274 -7.73 15.50 -10.52
C THR A 274 -6.49 16.14 -9.90
N LEU A 275 -6.38 17.47 -9.93
CA LEU A 275 -5.29 18.20 -9.29
C LEU A 275 -5.32 18.04 -7.77
N LEU A 276 -6.48 18.27 -7.15
CA LEU A 276 -6.63 18.13 -5.70
C LEU A 276 -6.35 16.70 -5.25
N LEU A 277 -6.84 15.69 -5.95
CA LEU A 277 -6.56 14.29 -5.62
C LEU A 277 -5.09 13.94 -5.77
N ALA A 278 -4.37 14.49 -6.77
CA ALA A 278 -2.94 14.28 -6.93
C ALA A 278 -2.15 14.90 -5.76
N ILE A 279 -2.54 16.12 -5.32
CA ILE A 279 -1.97 16.77 -4.14
C ILE A 279 -2.29 15.94 -2.89
N THR A 280 -3.55 15.58 -2.70
CA THR A 280 -4.06 14.84 -1.53
C THR A 280 -3.37 13.48 -1.39
N ALA A 281 -3.21 12.70 -2.47
CA ALA A 281 -2.63 11.37 -2.41
C ALA A 281 -1.21 11.37 -1.83
N PHE A 282 -0.34 12.29 -2.27
CA PHE A 282 1.00 12.42 -1.72
C PHE A 282 1.00 13.09 -0.33
N SER A 283 0.11 14.06 -0.09
CA SER A 283 -0.05 14.66 1.25
C SER A 283 -0.37 13.60 2.31
N PHE A 284 -1.20 12.61 1.97
CA PHE A 284 -1.49 11.50 2.88
C PHE A 284 -0.34 10.50 2.99
N SER A 285 0.52 10.37 1.97
CA SER A 285 1.78 9.64 2.13
C SER A 285 2.70 10.31 3.16
N LEU A 286 2.80 11.63 3.14
CA LEU A 286 3.56 12.40 4.14
C LEU A 286 2.91 12.35 5.53
N LEU A 287 1.58 12.46 5.61
CA LEU A 287 0.86 12.32 6.87
C LEU A 287 1.05 10.91 7.45
N GLY A 288 1.02 9.88 6.61
CA GLY A 288 1.31 8.51 7.01
C GLY A 288 2.73 8.38 7.57
N ALA A 289 3.73 8.96 6.91
CA ALA A 289 5.09 9.02 7.44
C ALA A 289 5.17 9.72 8.80
N PHE A 290 4.41 10.80 9.00
CA PHE A 290 4.29 11.47 10.30
C PHE A 290 3.67 10.56 11.37
N ILE A 291 2.51 9.94 11.09
CA ILE A 291 1.81 9.07 12.04
C ILE A 291 2.71 7.92 12.51
N VAL A 292 3.38 7.27 11.57
CA VAL A 292 4.25 6.10 11.86
C VAL A 292 5.50 6.50 12.64
N ARG A 293 6.04 7.71 12.43
CA ARG A 293 7.39 8.12 12.88
C ARG A 293 7.41 9.05 14.09
N SER A 294 6.29 9.72 14.37
CA SER A 294 6.21 10.62 15.54
C SER A 294 5.98 9.88 16.86
N GLY A 295 5.51 8.62 16.81
CA GLY A 295 5.10 7.87 18.00
C GLY A 295 3.93 8.50 18.75
N VAL A 296 3.22 9.46 18.15
CA VAL A 296 2.08 10.15 18.79
C VAL A 296 0.87 9.22 18.98
N LEU A 297 0.73 8.20 18.12
CA LEU A 297 -0.34 7.22 18.20
C LEU A 297 0.19 5.86 18.67
N THR A 298 -0.53 5.23 19.58
CA THR A 298 -0.24 3.86 20.02
C THR A 298 -0.55 2.88 18.91
N SER A 299 0.44 2.13 18.45
CA SER A 299 0.33 1.10 17.43
C SER A 299 1.37 0.01 17.68
N VAL A 300 1.05 -1.23 17.33
CA VAL A 300 2.03 -2.34 17.30
C VAL A 300 3.14 -2.14 16.26
N HIS A 301 2.93 -1.25 15.31
CA HIS A 301 3.85 -0.90 14.23
C HIS A 301 4.58 0.43 14.49
N SER A 302 4.30 1.15 15.59
CA SER A 302 4.89 2.45 15.86
C SER A 302 6.32 2.30 16.37
N PHE A 303 7.18 3.24 15.98
CA PHE A 303 8.49 3.40 16.58
C PHE A 303 8.37 4.11 17.93
N ALA A 304 9.47 4.14 18.68
CA ALA A 304 9.52 4.88 19.94
C ALA A 304 9.12 6.36 19.73
N VAL A 305 8.49 6.94 20.74
CA VAL A 305 8.07 8.35 20.72
C VAL A 305 9.29 9.25 20.58
N ASP A 306 9.33 10.04 19.50
CA ASP A 306 10.39 11.00 19.21
C ASP A 306 9.79 12.33 18.74
N PRO A 307 9.56 13.27 19.65
CA PRO A 307 8.92 14.55 19.33
C PRO A 307 9.70 15.39 18.33
N GLU A 308 11.04 15.33 18.34
CA GLU A 308 11.89 16.12 17.45
C GLU A 308 11.75 15.66 16.00
N ARG A 309 11.81 14.35 15.77
CA ARG A 309 11.57 13.75 14.46
C ARG A 309 10.14 14.02 13.98
N GLY A 310 9.16 13.90 14.86
CA GLY A 310 7.76 14.21 14.57
C GLY A 310 7.58 15.66 14.15
N MET A 311 8.17 16.62 14.86
CA MET A 311 8.06 18.04 14.55
C MET A 311 8.65 18.40 13.18
N TYR A 312 9.82 17.83 12.82
CA TYR A 312 10.40 18.05 11.49
C TYR A 312 9.44 17.61 10.37
N ILE A 313 8.91 16.38 10.47
CA ILE A 313 8.00 15.84 9.45
C ILE A 313 6.71 16.66 9.39
N LEU A 314 6.20 17.13 10.52
CA LEU A 314 5.00 17.97 10.58
C LEU A 314 5.21 19.33 9.88
N ILE A 315 6.35 20.00 10.14
CA ILE A 315 6.72 21.24 9.45
C ILE A 315 6.87 20.99 7.94
N PHE A 316 7.54 19.92 7.56
CA PHE A 316 7.71 19.56 6.16
C PHE A 316 6.37 19.28 5.48
N LEU A 317 5.48 18.55 6.13
CA LEU A 317 4.10 18.32 5.69
C LEU A 317 3.36 19.66 5.50
N ALA A 318 3.41 20.54 6.47
CA ALA A 318 2.75 21.85 6.41
C ALA A 318 3.25 22.71 5.24
N LEU A 319 4.57 22.71 4.97
CA LEU A 319 5.17 23.43 3.84
C LEU A 319 4.75 22.84 2.50
N VAL A 320 4.77 21.50 2.35
CA VAL A 320 4.40 20.82 1.10
C VAL A 320 2.91 20.98 0.82
N VAL A 321 2.05 20.70 1.80
CA VAL A 321 0.59 20.78 1.65
C VAL A 321 0.16 22.24 1.52
N GLY A 322 0.61 23.10 2.42
CA GLY A 322 0.27 24.53 2.41
C GLY A 322 0.72 25.21 1.12
N GLY A 323 1.96 24.95 0.67
CA GLY A 323 2.50 25.50 -0.57
C GLY A 323 1.74 25.03 -1.81
N SER A 324 1.44 23.73 -1.90
CA SER A 324 0.70 23.17 -3.05
C SER A 324 -0.76 23.60 -3.10
N LEU A 325 -1.45 23.68 -1.96
CA LEU A 325 -2.83 24.18 -1.89
C LEU A 325 -2.91 25.69 -2.16
N THR A 326 -1.95 26.47 -1.67
CA THR A 326 -1.84 27.91 -2.00
C THR A 326 -1.64 28.12 -3.51
N LEU A 327 -0.72 27.34 -4.12
CA LEU A 327 -0.52 27.38 -5.56
C LEU A 327 -1.80 27.00 -6.33
N TYR A 328 -2.51 25.96 -5.87
CA TYR A 328 -3.79 25.57 -6.45
C TYR A 328 -4.81 26.70 -6.34
N ALA A 329 -4.97 27.33 -5.18
CA ALA A 329 -5.92 28.43 -4.97
C ALA A 329 -5.62 29.62 -5.89
N LEU A 330 -4.34 30.00 -6.08
CA LEU A 330 -3.92 31.08 -6.97
C LEU A 330 -4.15 30.76 -8.47
N ARG A 331 -4.24 29.47 -8.85
CA ARG A 331 -4.39 29.00 -10.24
C ARG A 331 -5.73 28.33 -10.54
N ALA A 332 -6.66 28.27 -9.57
CA ALA A 332 -7.93 27.54 -9.66
C ALA A 332 -8.81 27.97 -10.85
N THR A 333 -8.77 29.27 -11.22
CA THR A 333 -9.55 29.80 -12.35
C THR A 333 -9.20 29.14 -13.69
N GLN A 334 -7.97 28.65 -13.85
CA GLN A 334 -7.48 27.99 -15.07
C GLN A 334 -8.05 26.57 -15.25
N THR A 335 -8.68 26.04 -14.23
CA THR A 335 -9.23 24.67 -14.23
C THR A 335 -10.72 24.62 -14.48
N GLN A 336 -11.38 25.77 -14.62
CA GLN A 336 -12.83 25.85 -14.83
C GLN A 336 -13.24 25.24 -16.17
N VAL A 337 -14.24 24.38 -16.17
CA VAL A 337 -14.81 23.74 -17.34
C VAL A 337 -16.33 23.70 -17.22
N LYS A 338 -17.03 24.06 -18.31
CA LYS A 338 -18.48 23.81 -18.40
C LYS A 338 -18.73 22.31 -18.49
N VAL A 339 -19.46 21.76 -17.51
CA VAL A 339 -19.74 20.33 -17.40
C VAL A 339 -21.14 20.05 -17.93
N SER A 340 -21.26 19.06 -18.81
CA SER A 340 -22.56 18.55 -19.30
C SER A 340 -22.50 17.05 -19.49
N TYR A 341 -23.12 16.31 -18.58
CA TYR A 341 -23.32 14.86 -18.68
C TYR A 341 -24.62 14.45 -17.95
N GLY A 342 -25.22 13.34 -18.41
CA GLY A 342 -26.45 12.81 -17.80
C GLY A 342 -26.15 11.89 -16.62
N VAL A 343 -27.16 11.62 -15.82
CA VAL A 343 -27.09 10.67 -14.68
C VAL A 343 -26.69 9.27 -15.13
N LEU A 344 -27.18 8.79 -16.29
CA LEU A 344 -26.76 7.52 -16.88
C LEU A 344 -25.54 7.74 -17.79
N SER A 345 -24.42 8.11 -17.18
CA SER A 345 -23.15 8.31 -17.87
C SER A 345 -21.98 7.74 -17.05
N ARG A 346 -20.92 7.39 -17.74
CA ARG A 346 -19.68 6.95 -17.10
C ARG A 346 -19.07 8.02 -16.21
N GLU A 347 -19.17 9.29 -16.61
CA GLU A 347 -18.69 10.43 -15.81
C GLU A 347 -19.40 10.51 -14.47
N PHE A 348 -20.73 10.36 -14.44
CA PHE A 348 -21.50 10.43 -13.20
C PHE A 348 -21.16 9.30 -12.23
N PHE A 349 -20.98 8.06 -12.74
CA PHE A 349 -20.61 6.92 -11.91
C PHE A 349 -19.15 7.02 -11.40
N MET A 350 -18.27 7.64 -12.18
CA MET A 350 -16.91 7.96 -11.69
C MET A 350 -16.91 9.10 -10.65
N LEU A 351 -17.86 10.04 -10.74
CA LEU A 351 -18.06 11.03 -9.68
C LEU A 351 -18.56 10.36 -8.39
N ILE A 352 -19.52 9.44 -8.48
CA ILE A 352 -19.99 8.66 -7.33
C ILE A 352 -18.81 7.91 -6.69
N ASN A 353 -18.00 7.22 -7.49
CA ASN A 353 -16.78 6.57 -6.99
C ASN A 353 -15.86 7.54 -6.25
N ASN A 354 -15.59 8.71 -6.83
CA ASN A 354 -14.71 9.70 -6.20
C ASN A 354 -15.29 10.22 -4.87
N VAL A 355 -16.59 10.45 -4.82
CA VAL A 355 -17.27 10.87 -3.58
C VAL A 355 -17.16 9.76 -2.51
N ILE A 356 -17.44 8.49 -2.87
CA ILE A 356 -17.32 7.37 -1.94
C ILE A 356 -15.89 7.26 -1.42
N MET A 357 -14.87 7.35 -2.30
CA MET A 357 -13.46 7.27 -1.89
C MET A 357 -13.06 8.43 -0.96
N VAL A 358 -13.48 9.65 -1.27
CA VAL A 358 -13.16 10.83 -0.43
C VAL A 358 -13.90 10.78 0.90
N VAL A 359 -15.15 10.33 0.95
CA VAL A 359 -15.89 10.11 2.20
C VAL A 359 -15.21 9.02 3.04
N SER A 360 -14.84 7.88 2.41
CA SER A 360 -14.09 6.82 3.08
C SER A 360 -12.78 7.34 3.65
N LEU A 361 -12.04 8.14 2.88
CA LEU A 361 -10.81 8.80 3.31
C LEU A 361 -11.05 9.71 4.54
N ALA A 362 -12.10 10.52 4.52
CA ALA A 362 -12.44 11.39 5.63
C ALA A 362 -12.81 10.61 6.89
N VAL A 363 -13.51 9.49 6.75
CA VAL A 363 -13.85 8.59 7.88
C VAL A 363 -12.57 7.98 8.49
N VAL A 364 -11.65 7.50 7.64
CA VAL A 364 -10.38 6.93 8.15
C VAL A 364 -9.54 8.01 8.83
N LEU A 365 -9.42 9.18 8.21
CA LEU A 365 -8.69 10.32 8.79
C LEU A 365 -9.26 10.71 10.16
N TRP A 366 -10.58 10.89 10.22
CA TRP A 366 -11.25 11.26 11.46
C TRP A 366 -11.06 10.18 12.54
N GLY A 367 -11.37 8.91 12.23
CA GLY A 367 -11.25 7.81 13.19
C GLY A 367 -9.81 7.61 13.69
N THR A 368 -8.81 7.93 12.85
CA THR A 368 -7.39 7.81 13.22
C THR A 368 -6.90 8.98 14.07
N LEU A 369 -7.31 10.23 13.77
CA LEU A 369 -6.81 11.42 14.46
C LEU A 369 -7.70 11.87 15.63
N ALA A 370 -8.97 11.47 15.70
CA ALA A 370 -9.88 11.88 16.77
C ALA A 370 -9.38 11.52 18.19
N PRO A 371 -8.74 10.35 18.43
CA PRO A 371 -8.13 10.05 19.73
C PRO A 371 -7.12 11.11 20.18
N ILE A 372 -6.24 11.58 19.27
CA ILE A 372 -5.26 12.64 19.58
C ILE A 372 -5.97 13.93 19.96
N GLY A 373 -6.95 14.33 19.16
CA GLY A 373 -7.73 15.56 19.41
C GLY A 373 -8.49 15.49 20.75
N TYR A 374 -9.05 14.33 21.07
CA TYR A 374 -9.75 14.13 22.34
C TYR A 374 -8.79 14.20 23.52
N GLU A 375 -7.63 13.54 23.45
CA GLU A 375 -6.62 13.58 24.52
C GLU A 375 -6.10 15.01 24.73
N ALA A 376 -5.85 15.76 23.65
CA ALA A 376 -5.38 17.15 23.73
C ALA A 376 -6.40 18.11 24.38
N ILE A 377 -7.72 17.87 24.21
CA ILE A 377 -8.78 18.75 24.73
C ILE A 377 -9.22 18.32 26.13
N SER A 378 -9.38 17.01 26.37
CA SER A 378 -9.99 16.48 27.61
C SER A 378 -8.99 15.91 28.59
N GLY A 379 -7.74 15.66 28.21
CA GLY A 379 -6.75 14.89 28.97
C GLY A 379 -7.09 13.42 29.11
N GLY A 380 -8.24 12.95 28.60
CA GLY A 380 -8.68 11.57 28.63
C GLY A 380 -8.22 10.80 27.39
N ARG A 381 -8.25 9.47 27.44
CA ARG A 381 -7.90 8.60 26.31
C ARG A 381 -9.12 7.86 25.80
N ILE A 382 -9.31 7.87 24.47
CA ILE A 382 -10.32 7.06 23.79
C ILE A 382 -9.65 6.18 22.74
N SER A 383 -10.27 5.04 22.44
CA SER A 383 -9.88 4.16 21.35
C SER A 383 -11.02 4.07 20.35
N ILE A 384 -10.70 4.26 19.07
CA ILE A 384 -11.63 4.08 17.95
C ILE A 384 -11.17 2.86 17.15
N GLY A 385 -11.99 1.81 17.19
CA GLY A 385 -11.66 0.52 16.60
C GLY A 385 -12.62 0.04 15.54
N THR A 386 -12.55 -1.25 15.25
CA THR A 386 -13.30 -1.97 14.20
C THR A 386 -14.79 -1.64 14.11
N PRO A 387 -15.57 -1.51 15.22
CA PRO A 387 -17.00 -1.21 15.11
C PRO A 387 -17.29 0.12 14.43
N PHE A 388 -16.50 1.17 14.75
CA PHE A 388 -16.64 2.48 14.11
C PHE A 388 -16.37 2.41 12.61
N PHE A 389 -15.22 1.87 12.21
CA PHE A 389 -14.85 1.82 10.81
C PHE A 389 -15.79 0.95 9.99
N ASN A 390 -16.19 -0.21 10.50
CA ASN A 390 -17.12 -1.10 9.81
C ASN A 390 -18.51 -0.49 9.62
N ALA A 391 -19.00 0.32 10.55
CA ALA A 391 -20.28 1.02 10.40
C ALA A 391 -20.34 1.92 9.15
N PHE A 392 -19.20 2.46 8.72
CA PHE A 392 -19.10 3.28 7.50
C PHE A 392 -18.64 2.46 6.29
N PHE A 393 -17.62 1.61 6.44
CA PHE A 393 -17.02 0.91 5.31
C PHE A 393 -17.91 -0.17 4.72
N VAL A 394 -18.72 -0.84 5.53
CA VAL A 394 -19.67 -1.85 5.01
C VAL A 394 -20.68 -1.23 4.03
N PRO A 395 -21.47 -0.19 4.41
CA PRO A 395 -22.41 0.40 3.46
C PRO A 395 -21.72 1.08 2.27
N LEU A 396 -20.58 1.78 2.47
CA LEU A 396 -19.84 2.42 1.39
C LEU A 396 -19.28 1.40 0.39
N GLY A 397 -18.77 0.26 0.86
CA GLY A 397 -18.28 -0.84 0.03
C GLY A 397 -19.39 -1.49 -0.80
N LEU A 398 -20.56 -1.71 -0.20
CA LEU A 398 -21.74 -2.24 -0.91
C LEU A 398 -22.25 -1.27 -1.98
N LEU A 399 -22.30 0.04 -1.67
CA LEU A 399 -22.62 1.07 -2.66
C LEU A 399 -21.62 1.13 -3.80
N LEU A 400 -20.33 0.96 -3.51
CA LEU A 400 -19.29 0.91 -4.52
C LEU A 400 -19.44 -0.30 -5.44
N LEU A 401 -19.71 -1.50 -4.90
CA LEU A 401 -20.00 -2.70 -5.70
C LEU A 401 -21.21 -2.48 -6.60
N CYS A 402 -22.29 -1.87 -6.08
CA CYS A 402 -23.47 -1.54 -6.86
C CYS A 402 -23.12 -0.62 -8.04
N ALA A 403 -22.35 0.45 -7.79
CA ALA A 403 -21.91 1.36 -8.85
C ALA A 403 -21.02 0.66 -9.89
N LEU A 404 -20.13 -0.25 -9.46
CA LEU A 404 -19.26 -1.03 -10.33
C LEU A 404 -20.03 -1.94 -11.29
N ALA A 405 -21.15 -2.52 -10.90
CA ALA A 405 -21.96 -3.40 -11.74
C ALA A 405 -22.51 -2.67 -12.99
N PHE A 406 -22.74 -1.38 -12.92
CA PHE A 406 -23.21 -0.58 -14.07
C PHE A 406 -22.06 -0.14 -14.99
N LEU A 407 -20.87 0.13 -14.43
CA LEU A 407 -19.78 0.82 -15.13
C LEU A 407 -19.37 0.25 -16.49
N PRO A 408 -19.28 -1.09 -16.71
CA PRO A 408 -18.83 -1.66 -17.97
C PRO A 408 -19.72 -1.35 -19.18
N VAL A 409 -21.02 -1.13 -18.95
CA VAL A 409 -22.01 -0.89 -20.00
C VAL A 409 -22.27 0.59 -20.26
N LEU A 410 -21.82 1.47 -19.36
CA LEU A 410 -22.07 2.91 -19.50
C LEU A 410 -21.19 3.55 -20.57
N ASN A 411 -21.80 4.46 -21.33
CA ASN A 411 -21.10 5.33 -22.27
C ASN A 411 -20.74 6.69 -21.65
N TRP A 412 -19.79 7.37 -22.28
CA TRP A 412 -19.51 8.77 -21.97
C TRP A 412 -20.73 9.65 -22.31
N LYS A 413 -20.94 10.72 -21.56
CA LYS A 413 -22.05 11.69 -21.64
C LYS A 413 -23.43 11.11 -21.32
N ARG A 414 -23.89 10.09 -22.06
CA ARG A 414 -25.22 9.52 -21.92
C ARG A 414 -25.28 8.09 -22.43
N THR A 415 -25.95 7.23 -21.71
CA THR A 415 -26.20 5.84 -22.08
C THR A 415 -27.68 5.69 -22.45
N LYS A 416 -27.97 4.94 -23.51
CA LYS A 416 -29.35 4.57 -23.87
C LYS A 416 -29.91 3.57 -22.86
N THR A 417 -31.18 3.73 -22.47
CA THR A 417 -31.82 2.89 -21.45
C THR A 417 -31.95 1.43 -21.85
N GLU A 418 -32.03 1.14 -23.17
CA GLU A 418 -32.15 -0.25 -23.68
C GLU A 418 -30.96 -1.14 -23.26
N VAL A 419 -29.78 -0.54 -23.09
CA VAL A 419 -28.57 -1.26 -22.67
C VAL A 419 -28.70 -1.78 -21.21
N LEU A 420 -29.52 -1.13 -20.41
CA LEU A 420 -29.70 -1.49 -19.00
C LEU A 420 -30.46 -2.80 -18.79
N SER A 421 -31.24 -3.27 -19.78
CA SER A 421 -31.93 -4.56 -19.69
C SER A 421 -30.98 -5.70 -19.34
N SER A 422 -29.77 -5.68 -19.91
CA SER A 422 -28.74 -6.67 -19.63
C SER A 422 -28.15 -6.58 -18.22
N VAL A 423 -28.14 -5.38 -17.64
CA VAL A 423 -27.67 -5.12 -16.27
C VAL A 423 -28.72 -5.62 -15.27
N TYR A 424 -30.02 -5.37 -15.55
CA TYR A 424 -31.10 -5.83 -14.70
C TYR A 424 -31.27 -7.36 -14.76
N GLN A 425 -31.05 -8.01 -15.91
CA GLN A 425 -31.01 -9.47 -15.99
C GLN A 425 -29.90 -10.06 -15.10
N ALA A 426 -28.70 -9.49 -15.18
CA ALA A 426 -27.59 -9.90 -14.32
C ALA A 426 -27.90 -9.66 -12.83
N MET A 427 -28.56 -8.54 -12.50
CA MET A 427 -29.00 -8.22 -11.14
C MET A 427 -30.01 -9.25 -10.62
N ALA A 428 -30.97 -9.66 -11.43
CA ALA A 428 -31.96 -10.67 -11.05
C ALA A 428 -31.30 -12.03 -10.74
N ILE A 429 -30.38 -12.49 -11.61
CA ILE A 429 -29.61 -13.73 -11.38
C ILE A 429 -28.79 -13.61 -10.08
N ALA A 430 -28.08 -12.50 -9.88
CA ALA A 430 -27.28 -12.25 -8.70
C ALA A 430 -28.13 -12.17 -7.43
N GLY A 431 -29.33 -11.58 -7.50
CA GLY A 431 -30.29 -11.54 -6.40
C GLY A 431 -30.77 -12.93 -5.98
N VAL A 432 -31.08 -13.80 -6.93
CA VAL A 432 -31.43 -15.20 -6.64
C VAL A 432 -30.28 -15.91 -5.92
N LEU A 433 -29.05 -15.74 -6.43
CA LEU A 433 -27.88 -16.36 -5.78
C LEU A 433 -27.62 -15.80 -4.37
N GLY A 434 -27.85 -14.50 -4.14
CA GLY A 434 -27.78 -13.90 -2.81
C GLY A 434 -28.82 -14.51 -1.84
N VAL A 435 -30.05 -14.73 -2.30
CA VAL A 435 -31.08 -15.41 -1.51
C VAL A 435 -30.69 -16.86 -1.20
N LEU A 436 -30.13 -17.60 -2.16
CA LEU A 436 -29.65 -18.97 -1.93
C LEU A 436 -28.51 -18.98 -0.89
N VAL A 437 -27.59 -18.04 -0.97
CA VAL A 437 -26.51 -17.89 0.04
C VAL A 437 -27.08 -17.57 1.41
N TRP A 438 -28.12 -16.72 1.50
CA TRP A 438 -28.80 -16.44 2.77
C TRP A 438 -29.32 -17.70 3.45
N PHE A 439 -29.93 -18.62 2.69
CA PHE A 439 -30.44 -19.89 3.24
C PHE A 439 -29.36 -20.96 3.47
N ALA A 440 -28.21 -20.84 2.81
CA ALA A 440 -27.12 -21.81 2.91
C ALA A 440 -26.16 -21.54 4.08
N LEU A 441 -26.12 -20.32 4.58
CA LEU A 441 -25.21 -19.93 5.66
C LEU A 441 -25.89 -19.95 7.03
N ASP A 442 -25.13 -20.38 8.04
CA ASP A 442 -25.54 -20.32 9.46
C ASP A 442 -24.33 -19.85 10.29
N PRO A 443 -24.40 -18.69 10.98
CA PRO A 443 -25.51 -17.75 11.00
C PRO A 443 -25.64 -16.97 9.67
N ALA A 444 -26.85 -16.86 9.14
CA ALA A 444 -27.11 -16.03 7.97
C ALA A 444 -27.06 -14.54 8.32
N THR A 445 -26.28 -13.76 7.56
CA THR A 445 -26.26 -12.31 7.68
C THR A 445 -26.61 -11.63 6.37
N ILE A 446 -27.47 -10.62 6.43
CA ILE A 446 -27.90 -9.86 5.25
C ILE A 446 -26.71 -9.19 4.55
N VAL A 447 -25.68 -8.82 5.31
CA VAL A 447 -24.46 -8.21 4.78
C VAL A 447 -23.75 -9.16 3.84
N VAL A 448 -23.55 -10.44 4.24
CA VAL A 448 -22.86 -11.44 3.41
C VAL A 448 -23.69 -11.76 2.17
N ALA A 449 -24.98 -12.01 2.32
CA ALA A 449 -25.86 -12.30 1.19
C ALA A 449 -25.87 -11.15 0.17
N THR A 450 -25.93 -9.91 0.65
CA THR A 450 -25.88 -8.70 -0.19
C THR A 450 -24.51 -8.54 -0.85
N ALA A 451 -23.42 -8.73 -0.12
CA ALA A 451 -22.06 -8.62 -0.65
C ALA A 451 -21.83 -9.66 -1.77
N VAL A 452 -22.25 -10.91 -1.57
CA VAL A 452 -22.15 -11.97 -2.57
C VAL A 452 -23.03 -11.66 -3.78
N ALA A 453 -24.28 -11.22 -3.58
CA ALA A 453 -25.17 -10.84 -4.68
C ALA A 453 -24.54 -9.71 -5.52
N LEU A 454 -24.06 -8.64 -4.90
CA LEU A 454 -23.45 -7.52 -5.60
C LEU A 454 -22.14 -7.92 -6.31
N ALA A 455 -21.30 -8.76 -5.67
CA ALA A 455 -20.08 -9.27 -6.27
C ALA A 455 -20.38 -10.14 -7.51
N VAL A 456 -21.35 -11.04 -7.42
CA VAL A 456 -21.81 -11.86 -8.57
C VAL A 456 -22.34 -10.96 -9.68
N TRP A 457 -23.08 -9.93 -9.35
CA TRP A 457 -23.57 -8.96 -10.33
C TRP A 457 -22.41 -8.26 -11.07
N VAL A 458 -21.39 -7.80 -10.35
CA VAL A 458 -20.15 -7.24 -10.93
C VAL A 458 -19.50 -8.27 -11.85
N VAL A 459 -19.32 -9.52 -11.41
CA VAL A 459 -18.70 -10.59 -12.20
C VAL A 459 -19.46 -10.81 -13.51
N ILE A 460 -20.76 -10.99 -13.46
CA ILE A 460 -21.58 -11.26 -14.67
C ILE A 460 -21.48 -10.10 -15.66
N THR A 461 -21.62 -8.85 -15.21
CA THR A 461 -21.59 -7.68 -16.09
C THR A 461 -20.20 -7.45 -16.71
N HIS A 462 -19.13 -7.64 -15.96
CA HIS A 462 -17.76 -7.48 -16.45
C HIS A 462 -17.36 -8.59 -17.42
N ILE A 463 -17.62 -9.86 -17.09
CA ILE A 463 -17.31 -10.99 -17.98
C ILE A 463 -18.11 -10.90 -19.27
N ARG A 464 -19.41 -10.58 -19.19
CA ARG A 464 -20.25 -10.37 -20.40
C ARG A 464 -19.66 -9.29 -21.32
N GLN A 465 -19.21 -8.15 -20.77
CA GLN A 465 -18.61 -7.09 -21.57
C GLN A 465 -17.22 -7.45 -22.09
N LEU A 466 -16.46 -8.23 -21.33
CA LEU A 466 -15.16 -8.75 -21.76
C LEU A 466 -15.33 -9.65 -22.99
N VAL A 467 -16.23 -10.64 -22.91
CA VAL A 467 -16.56 -11.56 -24.01
C VAL A 467 -17.09 -10.80 -25.21
N PHE A 468 -18.05 -9.87 -25.03
CA PHE A 468 -18.60 -9.06 -26.10
C PHE A 468 -17.53 -8.27 -26.86
N ARG A 469 -16.56 -7.68 -26.16
CA ARG A 469 -15.44 -6.94 -26.78
C ARG A 469 -14.43 -7.88 -27.45
N ALA A 470 -14.15 -9.02 -26.85
CA ALA A 470 -13.26 -10.05 -27.42
C ALA A 470 -13.79 -10.53 -28.77
N LEU A 471 -15.08 -10.88 -28.86
CA LEU A 471 -15.73 -11.33 -30.08
C LEU A 471 -15.74 -10.24 -31.19
N ARG A 472 -15.67 -8.96 -30.81
CA ARG A 472 -15.57 -7.84 -31.78
C ARG A 472 -14.11 -7.43 -32.11
N GLY A 473 -13.12 -8.19 -31.67
CA GLY A 473 -11.70 -7.90 -31.91
C GLY A 473 -11.19 -6.59 -31.26
N SER A 474 -11.90 -6.05 -30.27
CA SER A 474 -11.58 -4.77 -29.63
C SER A 474 -11.36 -4.96 -28.12
N LEU A 475 -10.20 -5.51 -27.76
CA LEU A 475 -9.85 -5.79 -26.35
C LEU A 475 -8.55 -5.04 -25.96
N PRO A 476 -8.64 -3.73 -25.60
CA PRO A 476 -7.47 -2.99 -25.15
C PRO A 476 -6.97 -3.45 -23.79
N ALA A 477 -5.66 -3.38 -23.54
CA ALA A 477 -5.06 -3.77 -22.27
C ALA A 477 -5.65 -3.01 -21.07
N ALA A 478 -5.93 -1.71 -21.21
CA ALA A 478 -6.57 -0.92 -20.16
C ALA A 478 -7.98 -1.44 -19.79
N PHE A 479 -8.72 -2.04 -20.74
CA PHE A 479 -10.03 -2.63 -20.44
C PHE A 479 -9.89 -3.97 -19.70
N ILE A 480 -8.90 -4.79 -20.10
CA ILE A 480 -8.56 -6.04 -19.38
C ILE A 480 -8.13 -5.70 -17.95
N GLY A 481 -7.21 -4.75 -17.81
CA GLY A 481 -6.71 -4.32 -16.50
C GLY A 481 -7.81 -3.79 -15.59
N MET A 482 -8.71 -2.94 -16.10
CA MET A 482 -9.88 -2.46 -15.38
C MET A 482 -10.79 -3.64 -14.94
N THR A 483 -11.10 -4.55 -15.87
CA THR A 483 -11.95 -5.71 -15.56
C THR A 483 -11.34 -6.56 -14.46
N LEU A 484 -10.04 -6.86 -14.57
CA LEU A 484 -9.33 -7.66 -13.57
C LEU A 484 -9.31 -6.98 -12.19
N ALA A 485 -9.07 -5.67 -12.15
CA ALA A 485 -9.07 -4.91 -10.90
C ALA A 485 -10.46 -4.91 -10.24
N HIS A 486 -11.53 -4.74 -11.00
CA HIS A 486 -12.89 -4.74 -10.48
C HIS A 486 -13.34 -6.14 -10.02
N LEU A 487 -12.95 -7.20 -10.75
CA LEU A 487 -13.17 -8.58 -10.31
C LEU A 487 -12.40 -8.90 -9.03
N GLY A 488 -11.16 -8.40 -8.92
CA GLY A 488 -10.36 -8.51 -7.71
C GLY A 488 -11.01 -7.83 -6.52
N PHE A 489 -11.55 -6.63 -6.70
CA PHE A 489 -12.29 -5.92 -5.65
C PHE A 489 -13.55 -6.70 -5.21
N ALA A 490 -14.32 -7.22 -6.16
CA ALA A 490 -15.50 -8.05 -5.86
C ALA A 490 -15.12 -9.31 -5.09
N MET A 491 -14.05 -10.02 -5.50
CA MET A 491 -13.53 -11.20 -4.81
C MET A 491 -13.07 -10.87 -3.39
N GLY A 492 -12.29 -9.81 -3.22
CA GLY A 492 -11.81 -9.36 -1.90
C GLY A 492 -12.96 -9.00 -0.97
N THR A 493 -14.00 -8.32 -1.47
CA THR A 493 -15.18 -7.96 -0.66
C THR A 493 -15.95 -9.19 -0.18
N VAL A 494 -16.10 -10.22 -1.02
CA VAL A 494 -16.69 -11.50 -0.57
C VAL A 494 -15.81 -12.17 0.48
N GLY A 495 -14.48 -12.18 0.26
CA GLY A 495 -13.52 -12.70 1.25
C GLY A 495 -13.67 -12.01 2.60
N ILE A 496 -13.69 -10.68 2.63
CA ILE A 496 -13.88 -9.88 3.85
C ILE A 496 -15.21 -10.22 4.54
N ALA A 497 -16.31 -10.19 3.79
CA ALA A 497 -17.64 -10.39 4.35
C ALA A 497 -17.81 -11.80 4.94
N VAL A 498 -17.36 -12.84 4.22
CA VAL A 498 -17.47 -14.23 4.67
C VAL A 498 -16.50 -14.50 5.84
N THR A 499 -15.24 -14.09 5.74
CA THR A 499 -14.28 -14.29 6.83
C THR A 499 -14.75 -13.60 8.12
N ALA A 500 -15.24 -12.35 8.02
CA ALA A 500 -15.66 -11.60 9.20
C ALA A 500 -16.89 -12.20 9.92
N THR A 501 -17.72 -12.98 9.23
CA THR A 501 -18.98 -13.49 9.79
C THR A 501 -19.03 -15.01 10.00
N GLN A 502 -18.21 -15.77 9.27
CA GLN A 502 -18.23 -17.23 9.26
C GLN A 502 -16.96 -17.86 9.86
N SER A 503 -16.05 -17.05 10.39
CA SER A 503 -14.89 -17.58 11.10
C SER A 503 -15.32 -18.26 12.39
N VAL A 504 -14.66 -19.39 12.69
CA VAL A 504 -14.81 -20.12 13.95
C VAL A 504 -13.51 -19.98 14.73
N GLU A 505 -13.61 -19.55 15.97
CA GLU A 505 -12.48 -19.40 16.90
C GLU A 505 -12.75 -20.22 18.15
N SER A 506 -11.72 -20.89 18.67
CA SER A 506 -11.80 -21.70 19.89
C SER A 506 -10.47 -21.67 20.62
N ASP A 507 -10.49 -21.15 21.84
CA ASP A 507 -9.36 -21.22 22.76
C ASP A 507 -9.58 -22.40 23.70
N VAL A 508 -8.70 -23.39 23.67
CA VAL A 508 -8.87 -24.68 24.38
C VAL A 508 -7.61 -25.07 25.13
N ARG A 509 -7.83 -25.78 26.26
CA ARG A 509 -6.78 -26.50 26.94
C ARG A 509 -6.63 -27.88 26.30
N MET A 510 -5.45 -28.21 25.77
CA MET A 510 -5.17 -29.50 25.15
C MET A 510 -4.05 -30.24 25.88
N THR A 511 -4.30 -31.50 26.24
CA THR A 511 -3.28 -32.43 26.74
C THR A 511 -2.76 -33.28 25.57
N PRO A 512 -1.53 -33.85 25.67
CA PRO A 512 -1.07 -34.79 24.64
C PRO A 512 -2.09 -35.89 24.39
N GLN A 513 -2.30 -36.22 23.12
CA GLN A 513 -3.30 -37.16 22.56
C GLN A 513 -4.78 -36.72 22.70
N SER A 514 -5.06 -35.52 23.22
CA SER A 514 -6.43 -34.99 23.21
C SER A 514 -6.88 -34.54 21.81
N GLN A 515 -8.18 -34.56 21.60
CA GLN A 515 -8.83 -34.23 20.33
C GLN A 515 -9.90 -33.17 20.50
N VAL A 516 -9.99 -32.26 19.57
CA VAL A 516 -11.03 -31.22 19.50
C VAL A 516 -11.56 -31.13 18.06
N THR A 517 -12.86 -30.88 17.91
CA THR A 517 -13.48 -30.67 16.60
C THR A 517 -13.56 -29.19 16.30
N LEU A 518 -13.01 -28.77 15.15
CA LEU A 518 -13.05 -27.40 14.64
C LEU A 518 -13.67 -27.38 13.25
N ALA A 519 -14.83 -26.74 13.08
CA ALA A 519 -15.53 -26.60 11.79
C ALA A 519 -15.65 -27.95 11.02
N GLY A 520 -15.85 -29.06 11.74
CA GLY A 520 -15.99 -30.38 11.17
C GLY A 520 -14.68 -31.12 10.85
N GLN A 521 -13.53 -30.53 11.15
CA GLN A 521 -12.22 -31.19 11.14
C GLN A 521 -11.89 -31.65 12.56
N GLN A 522 -11.21 -32.80 12.68
CA GLN A 522 -10.71 -33.27 13.97
C GLN A 522 -9.25 -32.83 14.12
N VAL A 523 -8.94 -32.14 15.20
CA VAL A 523 -7.60 -31.66 15.55
C VAL A 523 -7.09 -32.48 16.72
N THR A 524 -6.04 -33.28 16.52
CA THR A 524 -5.38 -34.08 17.54
C THR A 524 -4.06 -33.43 17.93
N PHE A 525 -3.88 -33.11 19.20
CA PHE A 525 -2.61 -32.62 19.71
C PHE A 525 -1.73 -33.80 20.14
N THR A 526 -0.61 -34.02 19.47
CA THR A 526 0.28 -35.16 19.76
C THR A 526 1.22 -34.88 20.94
N GLY A 527 1.68 -33.62 21.06
CA GLY A 527 2.60 -33.18 22.11
C GLY A 527 3.50 -32.04 21.64
N VAL A 528 4.52 -31.72 22.44
CA VAL A 528 5.49 -30.66 22.14
C VAL A 528 6.90 -31.24 22.11
N THR A 529 7.72 -30.80 21.17
CA THR A 529 9.13 -31.12 21.03
C THR A 529 9.99 -29.87 21.06
N ASN A 530 11.22 -29.95 21.57
CA ASN A 530 12.16 -28.86 21.53
C ASN A 530 12.93 -28.90 20.19
N VAL A 531 13.05 -27.78 19.54
CA VAL A 531 13.74 -27.61 18.23
C VAL A 531 14.71 -26.44 18.33
N GLN A 532 15.89 -26.59 17.72
CA GLN A 532 16.89 -25.56 17.61
C GLN A 532 16.76 -24.86 16.27
N GLY A 533 16.53 -23.54 16.28
CA GLY A 533 16.56 -22.69 15.10
C GLY A 533 17.94 -22.03 14.88
N PRO A 534 18.07 -21.17 13.85
CA PRO A 534 19.33 -20.50 13.53
C PRO A 534 19.85 -19.61 14.65
N ASN A 535 18.97 -18.87 15.33
CA ASN A 535 19.27 -17.92 16.41
C ASN A 535 18.20 -17.95 17.53
N TYR A 536 17.42 -19.03 17.61
CA TYR A 536 16.38 -19.24 18.61
C TYR A 536 16.28 -20.72 19.02
N GLU A 537 15.70 -20.95 20.19
CA GLU A 537 15.20 -22.24 20.62
C GLU A 537 13.68 -22.21 20.57
N ALA A 538 13.04 -23.30 20.13
CA ALA A 538 11.59 -23.34 20.01
C ALA A 538 10.98 -24.57 20.68
N GLN A 539 9.81 -24.36 21.29
CA GLN A 539 8.88 -25.40 21.67
C GLN A 539 7.88 -25.55 20.50
N GLN A 540 7.98 -26.68 19.78
CA GLN A 540 7.16 -26.97 18.59
C GLN A 540 6.04 -27.93 18.96
N GLY A 541 4.78 -27.46 18.86
CA GLY A 541 3.58 -28.29 19.00
C GLY A 541 3.35 -29.12 17.73
N ILE A 542 2.95 -30.39 17.90
CA ILE A 542 2.62 -31.27 16.79
C ILE A 542 1.10 -31.52 16.79
N PHE A 543 0.43 -31.08 15.72
CA PHE A 543 -1.02 -31.22 15.56
C PHE A 543 -1.34 -31.98 14.27
N ILE A 544 -2.21 -32.98 14.38
CA ILE A 544 -2.71 -33.75 13.24
C ILE A 544 -4.16 -33.36 12.98
N LEU A 545 -4.43 -32.84 11.79
CA LEU A 545 -5.76 -32.49 11.33
C LEU A 545 -6.27 -33.59 10.41
N THR A 546 -7.48 -34.09 10.68
CA THR A 546 -8.16 -35.06 9.82
C THR A 546 -9.55 -34.57 9.45
N ASP A 547 -10.03 -34.96 8.29
CA ASP A 547 -11.41 -34.73 7.89
C ASP A 547 -12.38 -35.56 8.74
N ARG A 548 -13.69 -35.26 8.65
CA ARG A 548 -14.75 -36.02 9.40
C ARG A 548 -14.67 -37.54 9.24
N ASP A 549 -14.18 -38.00 8.11
CA ASP A 549 -14.05 -39.42 7.78
C ASP A 549 -12.70 -40.02 8.22
N GLY A 550 -11.87 -39.28 8.96
CA GLY A 550 -10.53 -39.70 9.38
C GLY A 550 -9.52 -39.82 8.23
N ARG A 551 -9.86 -39.27 7.05
CA ARG A 551 -9.02 -39.27 5.85
C ARG A 551 -8.26 -37.96 5.76
N ASN A 552 -7.26 -37.89 4.86
CA ASN A 552 -6.50 -36.69 4.55
C ASN A 552 -5.84 -36.05 5.78
N ALA A 553 -5.01 -36.83 6.49
CA ALA A 553 -4.24 -36.32 7.61
C ALA A 553 -3.25 -35.23 7.16
N PHE A 554 -3.23 -34.09 7.84
CA PHE A 554 -2.31 -32.99 7.60
C PHE A 554 -1.68 -32.59 8.94
N GLU A 555 -0.35 -32.48 8.96
CA GLU A 555 0.37 -32.11 10.17
C GLU A 555 0.67 -30.60 10.18
N LEU A 556 0.40 -29.94 11.33
CA LEU A 556 0.77 -28.57 11.61
C LEU A 556 1.72 -28.50 12.80
N ARG A 557 2.68 -27.58 12.71
CA ARG A 557 3.75 -27.40 13.70
C ARG A 557 3.88 -25.94 14.13
N PRO A 558 2.94 -25.39 14.90
CA PRO A 558 3.12 -24.10 15.52
C PRO A 558 4.26 -24.11 16.51
N GLU A 559 4.97 -22.99 16.63
CA GLU A 559 6.16 -22.87 17.48
C GLU A 559 6.01 -21.75 18.49
N LYS A 560 6.64 -21.92 19.65
CA LYS A 560 6.92 -20.84 20.59
C LYS A 560 8.43 -20.67 20.64
N ARG A 561 8.92 -19.62 19.97
CA ARG A 561 10.35 -19.34 19.78
C ARG A 561 10.88 -18.43 20.86
N ARG A 562 12.03 -18.76 21.44
CA ARG A 562 12.81 -17.91 22.32
C ARG A 562 14.11 -17.51 21.62
N TYR A 563 14.26 -16.26 21.29
CA TYR A 563 15.42 -15.75 20.59
C TYR A 563 16.62 -15.62 21.53
N LEU A 564 17.82 -16.06 21.09
CA LEU A 564 18.99 -16.22 21.94
C LEU A 564 19.61 -14.88 22.35
N ALA A 565 19.63 -13.89 21.47
CA ALA A 565 20.26 -12.60 21.75
C ALA A 565 19.46 -11.74 22.74
N GLY A 566 18.14 -11.60 22.54
CA GLY A 566 17.27 -10.73 23.37
C GLY A 566 16.42 -11.48 24.40
N GLY A 567 16.37 -12.80 24.37
CA GLY A 567 15.50 -13.62 25.23
C GLY A 567 14.00 -13.47 24.95
N ASN A 568 13.62 -12.71 23.93
CA ASN A 568 12.23 -12.46 23.55
C ASN A 568 11.53 -13.74 23.11
N VAL A 569 10.27 -13.89 23.50
CA VAL A 569 9.45 -15.05 23.13
C VAL A 569 8.36 -14.62 22.16
N ILE A 570 8.24 -15.33 21.03
CA ILE A 570 7.23 -15.12 20.01
C ILE A 570 6.55 -16.44 19.66
N THR A 571 5.28 -16.34 19.30
CA THR A 571 4.47 -17.47 18.85
C THR A 571 4.31 -17.44 17.34
N GLU A 572 4.77 -18.51 16.68
CA GLU A 572 4.61 -18.75 15.25
C GLU A 572 3.44 -19.70 15.02
N ALA A 573 2.53 -19.30 14.16
CA ALA A 573 1.34 -20.09 13.91
C ALA A 573 1.58 -21.22 12.88
N GLY A 574 0.98 -22.38 13.14
CA GLY A 574 0.84 -23.44 12.14
C GLY A 574 -0.40 -23.16 11.27
N ILE A 575 -0.24 -23.00 9.98
CA ILE A 575 -1.36 -22.70 9.06
C ILE A 575 -1.46 -23.75 7.97
N LYS A 576 -2.64 -24.38 7.83
CA LYS A 576 -3.01 -25.19 6.66
C LYS A 576 -3.69 -24.28 5.65
N PRO A 577 -3.00 -23.88 4.56
CA PRO A 577 -3.58 -23.00 3.59
C PRO A 577 -4.61 -23.72 2.71
N GLY A 578 -5.72 -23.05 2.40
CA GLY A 578 -6.73 -23.56 1.47
C GLY A 578 -7.38 -22.46 0.64
N PHE A 579 -7.80 -22.78 -0.58
CA PHE A 579 -8.47 -21.80 -1.44
C PHE A 579 -9.81 -21.33 -0.86
N PHE A 580 -10.52 -22.22 -0.15
CA PHE A 580 -11.83 -21.91 0.44
C PHE A 580 -11.76 -21.63 1.95
N ALA A 581 -10.77 -22.13 2.65
CA ALA A 581 -10.58 -21.85 4.07
C ALA A 581 -9.16 -22.17 4.52
N ASP A 582 -8.66 -21.39 5.48
CA ASP A 582 -7.46 -21.71 6.23
C ASP A 582 -7.83 -22.31 7.59
N THR A 583 -7.06 -23.30 8.04
CA THR A 583 -7.04 -23.76 9.43
C THR A 583 -5.75 -23.24 10.06
N TYR A 584 -5.89 -22.53 11.18
CA TYR A 584 -4.82 -21.82 11.85
C TYR A 584 -4.74 -22.33 13.29
N ILE A 585 -3.54 -22.68 13.74
CA ILE A 585 -3.27 -23.15 15.12
C ILE A 585 -2.13 -22.32 15.69
N SER A 586 -2.33 -21.79 16.90
CA SER A 586 -1.31 -21.06 17.64
C SER A 586 -1.10 -21.73 19.01
N LEU A 587 0.19 -21.95 19.34
CA LEU A 587 0.58 -22.56 20.62
C LEU A 587 0.77 -21.43 21.66
N GLY A 588 -0.05 -21.43 22.70
CA GLY A 588 -0.01 -20.45 23.79
C GLY A 588 0.96 -20.84 24.91
N GLU A 589 0.53 -20.64 26.17
CA GLU A 589 1.36 -20.94 27.34
C GLU A 589 1.21 -22.39 27.77
N PRO A 590 2.29 -23.00 28.36
CA PRO A 590 2.19 -24.29 29.02
C PRO A 590 1.31 -24.16 30.26
N LEU A 591 0.51 -25.20 30.53
CA LEU A 591 -0.42 -25.30 31.62
C LEU A 591 -0.09 -26.53 32.49
N ASP A 592 -0.71 -26.63 33.69
CA ASP A 592 -0.50 -27.75 34.59
C ASP A 592 -0.83 -29.10 33.96
N GLY A 593 -0.11 -30.16 34.37
CA GLY A 593 -0.32 -31.54 33.90
C GLY A 593 0.12 -31.80 32.45
N GLY A 594 1.07 -31.03 31.92
CA GLY A 594 1.59 -31.16 30.55
C GLY A 594 0.63 -30.71 29.49
N ALA A 595 -0.44 -29.98 29.85
CA ALA A 595 -1.36 -29.36 28.92
C ALA A 595 -0.81 -28.04 28.37
N TRP A 596 -1.40 -27.59 27.27
CA TRP A 596 -1.11 -26.31 26.62
C TRP A 596 -2.38 -25.52 26.33
N ALA A 597 -2.30 -24.21 26.44
CA ALA A 597 -3.31 -23.34 25.86
C ALA A 597 -3.12 -23.34 24.32
N VAL A 598 -4.19 -23.64 23.59
CA VAL A 598 -4.14 -23.72 22.12
C VAL A 598 -5.26 -22.88 21.56
N ARG A 599 -4.90 -22.02 20.63
CA ARG A 599 -5.87 -21.22 19.87
C ARG A 599 -6.06 -21.82 18.48
N LEU A 600 -7.31 -22.10 18.16
CA LEU A 600 -7.73 -22.73 16.91
C LEU A 600 -8.62 -21.77 16.13
N HIS A 601 -8.30 -21.50 14.86
CA HIS A 601 -9.18 -20.75 13.97
C HIS A 601 -9.46 -21.51 12.69
N TYR A 602 -10.70 -21.41 12.23
CA TYR A 602 -11.12 -21.76 10.90
C TYR A 602 -11.58 -20.50 10.18
N LYS A 603 -10.86 -20.08 9.12
CA LYS A 603 -11.05 -18.80 8.43
C LYS A 603 -11.51 -19.03 6.98
N PRO A 604 -12.83 -19.09 6.71
CA PRO A 604 -13.33 -19.31 5.36
C PRO A 604 -13.07 -18.08 4.48
N LEU A 605 -12.63 -18.32 3.25
CA LEU A 605 -12.34 -17.36 2.20
C LEU A 605 -11.32 -16.25 2.56
N VAL A 606 -10.56 -16.39 3.63
CA VAL A 606 -9.59 -15.37 4.03
C VAL A 606 -8.57 -15.07 2.91
N ARG A 607 -8.15 -16.08 2.14
CA ARG A 607 -7.22 -15.89 1.01
C ARG A 607 -7.80 -15.09 -0.13
N TRP A 608 -9.12 -15.03 -0.26
CA TRP A 608 -9.78 -14.21 -1.28
C TRP A 608 -9.55 -12.72 -1.06
N VAL A 609 -9.29 -12.30 0.17
CA VAL A 609 -8.92 -10.91 0.50
C VAL A 609 -7.63 -10.53 -0.24
N TRP A 610 -6.57 -11.35 -0.06
CA TRP A 610 -5.26 -11.07 -0.66
C TRP A 610 -5.21 -11.35 -2.15
N ILE A 611 -5.80 -12.46 -2.61
CA ILE A 611 -5.88 -12.79 -4.05
C ILE A 611 -6.64 -11.69 -4.78
N GLY A 612 -7.76 -11.20 -4.23
CA GLY A 612 -8.53 -10.10 -4.78
C GLY A 612 -7.70 -8.82 -4.93
N ALA A 613 -6.97 -8.45 -3.89
CA ALA A 613 -6.11 -7.27 -3.92
C ALA A 613 -4.92 -7.42 -4.89
N LEU A 614 -4.30 -8.60 -4.98
CA LEU A 614 -3.25 -8.87 -5.97
C LEU A 614 -3.79 -8.80 -7.41
N LEU A 615 -5.02 -9.29 -7.67
CA LEU A 615 -5.68 -9.12 -8.96
C LEU A 615 -5.91 -7.65 -9.29
N MET A 616 -6.25 -6.82 -8.29
CA MET A 616 -6.36 -5.36 -8.47
C MET A 616 -5.02 -4.76 -8.88
N ALA A 617 -3.93 -5.10 -8.22
CA ALA A 617 -2.60 -4.61 -8.53
C ALA A 617 -2.15 -5.01 -9.94
N VAL A 618 -2.33 -6.29 -10.31
CA VAL A 618 -2.03 -6.81 -11.66
C VAL A 618 -2.87 -6.08 -12.71
N GLY A 619 -4.15 -5.83 -12.44
CA GLY A 619 -5.02 -5.04 -13.30
C GLY A 619 -4.49 -3.63 -13.54
N GLY A 620 -4.01 -2.96 -12.48
CA GLY A 620 -3.35 -1.65 -12.55
C GLY A 620 -2.11 -1.66 -13.45
N VAL A 621 -1.25 -2.67 -13.27
CA VAL A 621 -0.02 -2.84 -14.08
C VAL A 621 -0.37 -3.10 -15.56
N ILE A 622 -1.32 -3.99 -15.86
CA ILE A 622 -1.75 -4.27 -17.23
C ILE A 622 -2.26 -2.99 -17.92
N ALA A 623 -2.98 -2.13 -17.21
CA ALA A 623 -3.50 -0.88 -17.75
C ALA A 623 -2.38 0.09 -18.19
N VAL A 624 -1.19 0.03 -17.58
CA VAL A 624 -0.02 0.85 -17.96
C VAL A 624 0.51 0.48 -19.35
N PHE A 625 0.42 -0.79 -19.75
CA PHE A 625 0.97 -1.28 -21.01
C PHE A 625 0.01 -1.19 -22.22
N ASP A 626 -1.05 -0.39 -22.15
CA ASP A 626 -1.99 -0.23 -23.26
C ASP A 626 -1.33 0.40 -24.49
N LYS A 627 -1.28 -0.37 -25.60
CA LYS A 627 -0.63 0.03 -26.86
C LYS A 627 -1.21 1.30 -27.50
N ARG A 628 -2.44 1.70 -27.15
CA ARG A 628 -3.05 2.95 -27.64
C ARG A 628 -2.21 4.15 -27.22
N TYR A 629 -1.57 4.10 -26.06
CA TYR A 629 -0.67 5.13 -25.57
C TYR A 629 0.65 5.19 -26.36
N ALA A 630 1.17 4.04 -26.81
CA ALA A 630 2.39 3.96 -27.63
C ALA A 630 2.17 4.49 -29.06
N ARG A 631 1.03 4.18 -29.70
CA ARG A 631 0.72 4.66 -31.05
C ARG A 631 0.55 6.18 -31.10
N GLN A 632 -0.04 6.77 -30.09
CA GLN A 632 -0.23 8.22 -30.01
C GLN A 632 1.07 8.97 -29.72
N ARG A 633 2.03 8.33 -28.99
CA ARG A 633 3.40 8.84 -28.82
C ARG A 633 4.10 9.01 -30.17
N ARG A 634 4.03 8.01 -31.05
CA ARG A 634 4.63 8.06 -32.39
C ARG A 634 4.03 9.16 -33.25
N ARG A 635 2.73 9.44 -33.14
CA ARG A 635 2.06 10.53 -33.87
C ARG A 635 2.50 11.92 -33.38
N VAL A 636 2.65 12.11 -32.08
CA VAL A 636 3.12 13.37 -31.50
C VAL A 636 4.59 13.61 -31.84
N ALA A 637 5.45 12.60 -31.74
CA ALA A 637 6.85 12.69 -32.12
C ALA A 637 7.03 12.98 -33.62
N ALA A 638 6.23 12.36 -34.50
CA ALA A 638 6.24 12.62 -35.93
C ALA A 638 5.78 14.04 -36.26
N ALA A 639 4.76 14.56 -35.54
CA ALA A 639 4.29 15.95 -35.75
C ALA A 639 5.31 16.98 -35.24
N GLN A 640 6.06 16.70 -34.20
CA GLN A 640 7.12 17.56 -33.70
C GLN A 640 8.37 17.53 -34.60
N GLY A 641 8.72 16.35 -35.14
CA GLY A 641 9.81 16.22 -36.10
C GLY A 641 9.54 16.96 -37.43
N SER A 642 8.30 16.96 -37.93
CA SER A 642 7.91 17.70 -39.10
C SER A 642 7.84 19.23 -38.90
N ALA A 643 7.59 19.69 -37.67
CA ALA A 643 7.61 21.11 -37.31
C ALA A 643 9.04 21.66 -37.11
N ALA A 644 10.02 20.79 -36.86
CA ALA A 644 11.44 21.16 -36.69
C ALA A 644 12.20 21.18 -38.06
N THR A 645 11.61 20.61 -39.10
CA THR A 645 12.16 20.57 -40.49
C THR A 645 11.47 21.52 -41.48
N ALA A 646 10.45 22.23 -41.04
CA ALA A 646 9.78 23.35 -41.74
C ALA A 646 10.15 24.69 -41.09
#